data_a2bc969f631ff80993892ff2e15c46a7
#
_entry.id   a2bc969f631ff80993892ff2e15c46a7
#
_cell.length_a   1.000
_cell.length_b   1.000
_cell.length_c   1.000
_cell.angle_alpha   90.00
_cell.angle_beta   90.00
_cell.angle_gamma   90.00
#
_symmetry.space_group_name_H-M   'P 1'
#
loop_
_entity.id
_entity.type
_entity.pdbx_description
1 polymer ?
#
loop_
_entity_poly.entity_id
_entity_poly.type
_entity_poly.pdbx_seq_one_letter_code
_entity_poly.pdbx_strand_id
1 'polypeptide(L)'
;MVMNEPPSLNPKDQSLFHQVVRHCESKQYKKGLKIADHVLRKNPKHGETQAMKALILSNQGHQEEAFALAKVAIANHLRSHICWHVYGLLYRADKNYDEAIKAYKTALKYDSTSQAIQRDLALLQAQMRDYQGYIQSRTTMLQQKPGFRQNWTALAIAHHLAGNLTEAENVLTTYEQTLKTPPPRSDMEHSEAVLYKNSIIAESGNLEKALEHLDAVGKGCFDVLAVMEMRADYLLRLGRKDEAAAAYEALLERNPENSNYYDALIKAKGIVESDRETLKALFDEWVKKYPRGDAARRIPLDILEGQDFREAADSYLQRMLCRGIPSTFANIKFLYTNTAKRDTVQELAEGYAQGHLGSQANGSSEKQMNGNSSMFESSVYYFLAQHYNYHLSRNLEKATEYIDKAIALSPNSVDYHMTKARIWKHYGNIPKAAEVMEKARSLDEKDRYINSKAAKYQLRNDENEKALDNMSKFTRNETVGGPLGDLHEMQCVWYLTEDGESYLRQRKLGLALKRFHAVNNIFDVWYEDQFDFHSFSLRKGMIRAYIDMIRWENHLRDHPYYTRSALAAVKTYILIHDQPDLVHGPIPSRVNGTAEGEADSAERKKALKKAKREQLRLEKAEAAKRDLKKASSTKGGDGETGKEDSDPLGTKLVQTSEPLKNAMKFLSPLLECSPGNMDVQKTGFEVFIRRNKYLLALKCLLASHSIDSENPALHTQIARFRKAIDTLSEPLPPNVSEVIAADFDPLLPKSQDLTNWNESFLSQHKSSAVHVQAALSVRQLLAPDSKPQCEKELISTVDLETASLEDAIAGLHLLDDWHSSQEAKAAYISQAQKRWTEASAFQPTQIQ
;
A
#
# COMPACT_ATOMS: atom_id res chain seq x y z
N MET A 1 43.48 -29.18 26.76
CA MET A 1 44.07 -28.60 25.52
C MET A 1 44.50 -27.18 25.85
N VAL A 2 45.82 -26.94 25.91
CA VAL A 2 46.37 -25.58 26.06
C VAL A 2 46.07 -24.87 24.76
N MET A 3 45.16 -23.89 24.80
CA MET A 3 44.88 -23.05 23.61
C MET A 3 46.08 -22.12 23.44
N ASN A 4 46.89 -22.39 22.43
CA ASN A 4 47.97 -21.49 22.01
C ASN A 4 47.36 -20.13 21.64
N GLU A 5 47.87 -19.06 22.23
CA GLU A 5 47.59 -17.70 21.78
C GLU A 5 47.97 -17.61 20.32
N PRO A 6 47.13 -16.93 19.46
CA PRO A 6 47.45 -16.79 18.05
C PRO A 6 48.79 -16.05 17.90
N PRO A 7 49.59 -16.41 16.90
CA PRO A 7 50.86 -15.75 16.68
C PRO A 7 50.70 -14.28 16.40
N SER A 8 51.30 -13.43 17.26
CA SER A 8 51.28 -11.97 17.02
C SER A 8 52.01 -11.65 15.72
N LEU A 9 51.42 -10.79 14.90
CA LEU A 9 52.06 -10.30 13.71
C LEU A 9 53.30 -9.47 14.07
N ASN A 10 54.31 -9.57 13.25
CA ASN A 10 55.47 -8.66 13.36
C ASN A 10 55.01 -7.22 13.03
N PRO A 11 55.69 -6.16 13.46
CA PRO A 11 55.27 -4.75 13.26
C PRO A 11 54.99 -4.38 11.80
N LYS A 12 55.70 -4.98 10.85
CA LYS A 12 55.55 -4.76 9.42
C LYS A 12 54.23 -5.39 8.89
N ASP A 13 53.98 -6.62 9.26
CA ASP A 13 52.74 -7.33 8.85
C ASP A 13 51.52 -6.77 9.56
N GLN A 14 51.66 -6.24 10.76
CA GLN A 14 50.62 -5.50 11.49
C GLN A 14 50.26 -4.18 10.78
N SER A 15 51.23 -3.45 10.28
CA SER A 15 51.02 -2.27 9.45
C SER A 15 50.27 -2.64 8.14
N LEU A 16 50.59 -3.78 7.55
CA LEU A 16 49.87 -4.27 6.37
C LEU A 16 48.43 -4.68 6.71
N PHE A 17 48.17 -5.29 7.85
CA PHE A 17 46.83 -5.58 8.33
C PHE A 17 45.99 -4.31 8.49
N HIS A 18 46.53 -3.27 9.11
CA HIS A 18 45.83 -1.98 9.18
C HIS A 18 45.54 -1.38 7.80
N GLN A 19 46.38 -1.60 6.80
CA GLN A 19 46.10 -1.22 5.42
C GLN A 19 44.96 -2.04 4.82
N VAL A 20 44.82 -3.34 5.13
CA VAL A 20 43.67 -4.15 4.70
C VAL A 20 42.38 -3.56 5.24
N VAL A 21 42.35 -3.23 6.54
CA VAL A 21 41.19 -2.59 7.17
C VAL A 21 40.82 -1.28 6.47
N ARG A 22 41.82 -0.38 6.26
CA ARG A 22 41.61 0.90 5.59
C ARG A 22 41.13 0.76 4.15
N HIS A 23 41.66 -0.23 3.40
CA HIS A 23 41.19 -0.49 2.04
C HIS A 23 39.80 -1.10 1.98
N CYS A 24 39.41 -1.87 2.97
CA CYS A 24 38.05 -2.37 3.13
C CYS A 24 37.06 -1.21 3.37
N GLU A 25 37.38 -0.32 4.32
CA GLU A 25 36.60 0.88 4.66
C GLU A 25 36.46 1.86 3.46
N SER A 26 37.56 2.01 2.69
CA SER A 26 37.56 2.89 1.50
C SER A 26 37.03 2.21 0.22
N LYS A 27 36.43 1.04 0.33
CA LYS A 27 35.88 0.22 -0.78
C LYS A 27 36.89 -0.13 -1.88
N GLN A 28 38.21 -0.08 -1.57
CA GLN A 28 39.27 -0.49 -2.49
C GLN A 28 39.57 -1.99 -2.41
N TYR A 29 38.55 -2.79 -2.68
CA TYR A 29 38.55 -4.25 -2.43
C TYR A 29 39.68 -5.00 -3.12
N LYS A 30 39.98 -4.70 -4.41
CA LYS A 30 41.07 -5.35 -5.14
C LYS A 30 42.45 -5.15 -4.49
N LYS A 31 42.70 -3.93 -3.94
CA LYS A 31 43.96 -3.65 -3.22
C LYS A 31 43.98 -4.34 -1.85
N GLY A 32 42.85 -4.30 -1.15
CA GLY A 32 42.69 -4.97 0.15
C GLY A 32 42.95 -6.48 0.08
N LEU A 33 42.40 -7.18 -0.93
CA LEU A 33 42.67 -8.61 -1.18
C LEU A 33 44.14 -8.92 -1.43
N LYS A 34 44.82 -8.15 -2.30
CA LYS A 34 46.24 -8.36 -2.56
C LYS A 34 47.08 -8.26 -1.29
N ILE A 35 46.82 -7.31 -0.43
CA ILE A 35 47.55 -7.13 0.83
C ILE A 35 47.20 -8.23 1.83
N ALA A 36 45.90 -8.59 1.93
CA ALA A 36 45.46 -9.70 2.79
C ALA A 36 46.13 -11.02 2.41
N ASP A 37 46.17 -11.33 1.10
CA ASP A 37 46.87 -12.50 0.57
C ASP A 37 48.39 -12.47 0.84
N HIS A 38 49.01 -11.31 0.83
CA HIS A 38 50.41 -11.16 1.15
C HIS A 38 50.69 -11.47 2.67
N VAL A 39 49.84 -10.96 3.56
CA VAL A 39 49.92 -11.26 4.97
C VAL A 39 49.66 -12.74 5.27
N LEU A 40 48.64 -13.33 4.65
CA LEU A 40 48.26 -14.72 4.82
C LEU A 40 49.25 -15.74 4.25
N ARG A 41 50.04 -15.38 3.21
CA ARG A 41 51.15 -16.23 2.77
C ARG A 41 52.22 -16.45 3.82
N LYS A 42 52.49 -15.44 4.65
CA LYS A 42 53.45 -15.49 5.75
C LYS A 42 52.83 -16.03 7.03
N ASN A 43 51.59 -15.67 7.28
CA ASN A 43 50.85 -15.99 8.50
C ASN A 43 49.49 -16.68 8.15
N PRO A 44 49.51 -17.93 7.65
CA PRO A 44 48.29 -18.59 7.13
C PRO A 44 47.15 -18.74 8.13
N LYS A 45 47.45 -18.82 9.45
CA LYS A 45 46.53 -19.01 10.54
C LYS A 45 46.09 -17.68 11.22
N HIS A 46 46.47 -16.54 10.68
CA HIS A 46 46.06 -15.25 11.27
C HIS A 46 44.57 -14.97 11.04
N GLY A 47 43.74 -15.28 12.05
CA GLY A 47 42.28 -15.25 11.97
C GLY A 47 41.72 -13.89 11.60
N GLU A 48 42.26 -12.82 12.15
CA GLU A 48 41.75 -11.45 11.87
C GLU A 48 41.92 -11.03 10.40
N THR A 49 43.08 -11.39 9.79
CA THR A 49 43.31 -11.14 8.34
C THR A 49 42.38 -12.01 7.48
N GLN A 50 42.13 -13.27 7.91
CA GLN A 50 41.17 -14.14 7.23
C GLN A 50 39.75 -13.57 7.33
N ALA A 51 39.35 -13.05 8.48
CA ALA A 51 38.04 -12.41 8.70
C ALA A 51 37.90 -11.16 7.80
N MET A 52 38.90 -10.26 7.76
CA MET A 52 38.86 -9.09 6.91
C MET A 52 38.83 -9.45 5.43
N LYS A 53 39.54 -10.50 5.01
CA LYS A 53 39.44 -11.04 3.63
C LYS A 53 38.03 -11.57 3.36
N ALA A 54 37.41 -12.28 4.29
CA ALA A 54 36.02 -12.75 4.17
C ALA A 54 35.04 -11.58 4.00
N LEU A 55 35.21 -10.50 4.75
CA LEU A 55 34.38 -9.30 4.62
C LEU A 55 34.51 -8.65 3.23
N ILE A 56 35.73 -8.59 2.70
CA ILE A 56 35.98 -8.07 1.35
C ILE A 56 35.32 -8.99 0.28
N LEU A 57 35.42 -10.29 0.42
CA LEU A 57 34.77 -11.26 -0.49
C LEU A 57 33.25 -11.10 -0.45
N SER A 58 32.66 -10.96 0.71
CA SER A 58 31.22 -10.72 0.87
C SER A 58 30.79 -9.44 0.16
N ASN A 59 31.54 -8.36 0.33
CA ASN A 59 31.27 -7.07 -0.36
C ASN A 59 31.44 -7.15 -1.90
N GLN A 60 32.09 -8.18 -2.41
CA GLN A 60 32.20 -8.46 -3.84
C GLN A 60 31.15 -9.47 -4.35
N GLY A 61 30.24 -9.95 -3.47
CA GLY A 61 29.19 -10.89 -3.80
C GLY A 61 29.55 -12.37 -3.71
N HIS A 62 30.76 -12.71 -3.21
CA HIS A 62 31.22 -14.10 -2.97
C HIS A 62 30.81 -14.58 -1.57
N GLN A 63 29.50 -14.69 -1.31
CA GLN A 63 28.97 -14.96 0.03
C GLN A 63 29.38 -16.33 0.60
N GLU A 64 29.30 -17.41 -0.20
CA GLU A 64 29.63 -18.77 0.26
C GLU A 64 31.10 -18.88 0.68
N GLU A 65 32.01 -18.33 -0.15
CA GLU A 65 33.43 -18.30 0.15
C GLU A 65 33.73 -17.45 1.40
N ALA A 66 33.02 -16.32 1.54
CA ALA A 66 33.15 -15.44 2.69
C ALA A 66 32.76 -16.14 4.00
N PHE A 67 31.62 -16.83 4.03
CA PHE A 67 31.18 -17.58 5.21
C PHE A 67 32.13 -18.75 5.55
N ALA A 68 32.58 -19.49 4.53
CA ALA A 68 33.55 -20.57 4.73
C ALA A 68 34.84 -20.05 5.37
N LEU A 69 35.39 -18.96 4.83
CA LEU A 69 36.63 -18.35 5.34
C LEU A 69 36.45 -17.74 6.74
N ALA A 70 35.29 -17.12 7.03
CA ALA A 70 35.01 -16.55 8.34
C ALA A 70 34.92 -17.65 9.44
N LYS A 71 34.35 -18.81 9.12
CA LYS A 71 34.34 -19.96 10.05
C LYS A 71 35.76 -20.43 10.36
N VAL A 72 36.64 -20.48 9.36
CA VAL A 72 38.05 -20.81 9.53
C VAL A 72 38.75 -19.76 10.37
N ALA A 73 38.45 -18.47 10.14
CA ALA A 73 39.00 -17.36 10.91
C ALA A 73 38.65 -17.46 12.40
N ILE A 74 37.39 -17.78 12.77
CA ILE A 74 36.95 -17.99 14.14
C ILE A 74 37.65 -19.22 14.76
N ALA A 75 37.75 -20.31 13.99
CA ALA A 75 38.47 -21.52 14.48
C ALA A 75 39.95 -21.25 14.80
N ASN A 76 40.60 -20.39 14.01
CA ASN A 76 42.00 -20.00 14.23
C ASN A 76 42.17 -18.97 15.37
N HIS A 77 41.16 -18.13 15.61
CA HIS A 77 41.22 -17.08 16.63
C HIS A 77 39.88 -16.87 17.34
N LEU A 78 39.49 -17.84 18.17
CA LEU A 78 38.18 -17.89 18.82
C LEU A 78 37.90 -16.68 19.73
N ARG A 79 38.92 -16.09 20.34
CA ARG A 79 38.80 -14.95 21.26
C ARG A 79 38.93 -13.58 20.60
N SER A 80 39.08 -13.52 19.28
CA SER A 80 39.15 -12.23 18.57
C SER A 80 37.77 -11.62 18.42
N HIS A 81 37.59 -10.43 18.98
CA HIS A 81 36.38 -9.62 18.74
C HIS A 81 36.19 -9.25 17.27
N ILE A 82 37.31 -9.08 16.54
CA ILE A 82 37.26 -8.74 15.11
C ILE A 82 36.66 -9.89 14.29
N CYS A 83 37.07 -11.14 14.57
CA CYS A 83 36.53 -12.31 13.85
C CYS A 83 35.02 -12.46 14.07
N TRP A 84 34.54 -12.32 15.30
CA TRP A 84 33.12 -12.39 15.62
C TRP A 84 32.34 -11.19 15.08
N HIS A 85 32.93 -9.98 15.12
CA HIS A 85 32.29 -8.79 14.51
C HIS A 85 32.10 -8.97 13.00
N VAL A 86 33.15 -9.38 12.29
CA VAL A 86 33.05 -9.65 10.85
C VAL A 86 32.01 -10.74 10.56
N TYR A 87 31.98 -11.81 11.35
CA TYR A 87 30.98 -12.86 11.17
C TYR A 87 29.55 -12.34 11.34
N GLY A 88 29.33 -11.46 12.32
CA GLY A 88 28.08 -10.74 12.47
C GLY A 88 27.73 -9.83 11.29
N LEU A 89 28.75 -9.14 10.71
CA LEU A 89 28.55 -8.32 9.48
C LEU A 89 28.14 -9.19 8.28
N LEU A 90 28.69 -10.40 8.16
CA LEU A 90 28.29 -11.34 7.11
C LEU A 90 26.84 -11.80 7.28
N TYR A 91 26.44 -12.17 8.50
CA TYR A 91 25.04 -12.52 8.79
C TYR A 91 24.07 -11.36 8.56
N ARG A 92 24.49 -10.13 8.90
CA ARG A 92 23.70 -8.94 8.59
C ARG A 92 23.51 -8.76 7.09
N ALA A 93 24.58 -8.94 6.30
CA ALA A 93 24.50 -8.87 4.85
C ALA A 93 23.62 -9.97 4.23
N ASP A 94 23.56 -11.13 4.87
CA ASP A 94 22.67 -12.26 4.51
C ASP A 94 21.26 -12.12 5.10
N LYS A 95 20.97 -11.01 5.80
CA LYS A 95 19.68 -10.71 6.45
C LYS A 95 19.29 -11.67 7.58
N ASN A 96 20.23 -12.44 8.08
CA ASN A 96 20.06 -13.29 9.25
C ASN A 96 20.41 -12.52 10.52
N TYR A 97 19.50 -11.63 10.93
CA TYR A 97 19.72 -10.66 11.98
C TYR A 97 19.87 -11.32 13.37
N ASP A 98 19.18 -12.43 13.62
CA ASP A 98 19.29 -13.17 14.90
C ASP A 98 20.70 -13.72 15.12
N GLU A 99 21.31 -14.34 14.10
CA GLU A 99 22.68 -14.83 14.18
C GLU A 99 23.69 -13.67 14.20
N ALA A 100 23.41 -12.57 13.54
CA ALA A 100 24.23 -11.35 13.61
C ALA A 100 24.28 -10.79 15.03
N ILE A 101 23.12 -10.70 15.73
CA ILE A 101 23.03 -10.25 17.13
C ILE A 101 23.83 -11.18 18.04
N LYS A 102 23.74 -12.50 17.88
CA LYS A 102 24.52 -13.48 18.66
C LYS A 102 26.02 -13.30 18.46
N ALA A 103 26.43 -13.10 17.22
CA ALA A 103 27.84 -12.87 16.88
C ALA A 103 28.37 -11.56 17.49
N TYR A 104 27.60 -10.45 17.41
CA TYR A 104 27.98 -9.19 18.03
C TYR A 104 28.03 -9.27 19.58
N LYS A 105 27.04 -9.93 20.20
CA LYS A 105 27.08 -10.19 21.66
C LYS A 105 28.33 -11.01 22.06
N THR A 106 28.74 -11.95 21.22
CA THR A 106 29.95 -12.75 21.44
C THR A 106 31.21 -11.90 21.24
N ALA A 107 31.26 -11.04 20.24
CA ALA A 107 32.38 -10.12 20.04
C ALA A 107 32.56 -9.18 21.24
N LEU A 108 31.48 -8.64 21.82
CA LEU A 108 31.51 -7.76 22.99
C LEU A 108 31.94 -8.47 24.30
N LYS A 109 31.84 -9.80 24.37
CA LYS A 109 32.44 -10.55 25.49
C LYS A 109 33.98 -10.48 25.50
N TYR A 110 34.59 -10.31 24.32
CA TYR A 110 36.05 -10.22 24.20
C TYR A 110 36.55 -8.77 24.16
N ASP A 111 35.75 -7.84 23.63
CA ASP A 111 36.01 -6.40 23.73
C ASP A 111 34.72 -5.65 24.06
N SER A 112 34.44 -5.48 25.34
CA SER A 112 33.25 -4.77 25.84
C SER A 112 33.29 -3.25 25.55
N THR A 113 34.45 -2.70 25.19
CA THR A 113 34.64 -1.25 24.97
C THR A 113 34.47 -0.81 23.52
N SER A 114 34.36 -1.76 22.58
CA SER A 114 34.27 -1.50 21.17
C SER A 114 32.94 -0.79 20.82
N GLN A 115 33.03 0.52 20.60
CA GLN A 115 31.87 1.34 20.26
C GLN A 115 31.29 1.01 18.89
N ALA A 116 32.10 0.52 17.94
CA ALA A 116 31.61 0.09 16.63
C ALA A 116 30.65 -1.09 16.76
N ILE A 117 31.04 -2.11 17.52
CA ILE A 117 30.24 -3.31 17.73
C ILE A 117 28.98 -3.00 18.55
N GLN A 118 29.11 -2.16 19.61
CA GLN A 118 27.96 -1.73 20.41
C GLN A 118 26.92 -0.97 19.55
N ARG A 119 27.40 -0.08 18.68
CA ARG A 119 26.53 0.65 17.75
C ARG A 119 25.82 -0.31 16.77
N ASP A 120 26.56 -1.22 16.14
CA ASP A 120 25.99 -2.16 15.17
C ASP A 120 24.99 -3.10 15.83
N LEU A 121 25.26 -3.55 17.06
CA LEU A 121 24.32 -4.34 17.87
C LEU A 121 23.04 -3.54 18.18
N ALA A 122 23.18 -2.30 18.65
CA ALA A 122 22.05 -1.47 19.00
C ALA A 122 21.17 -1.16 17.77
N LEU A 123 21.76 -0.94 16.58
CA LEU A 123 21.01 -0.74 15.35
C LEU A 123 20.19 -1.98 14.95
N LEU A 124 20.78 -3.18 15.07
CA LEU A 124 20.05 -4.43 14.79
C LEU A 124 18.93 -4.68 15.80
N GLN A 125 19.18 -4.39 17.09
CA GLN A 125 18.14 -4.53 18.12
C GLN A 125 16.95 -3.61 17.87
N ALA A 126 17.19 -2.37 17.42
CA ALA A 126 16.13 -1.45 17.00
C ALA A 126 15.37 -1.98 15.78
N GLN A 127 16.09 -2.49 14.76
CA GLN A 127 15.50 -3.10 13.56
C GLN A 127 14.60 -4.28 13.90
N MET A 128 15.07 -5.16 14.80
CA MET A 128 14.35 -6.37 15.20
C MET A 128 13.31 -6.14 16.31
N ARG A 129 13.12 -4.88 16.74
CA ARG A 129 12.22 -4.52 17.86
C ARG A 129 12.59 -5.22 19.20
N ASP A 130 13.85 -5.64 19.37
CA ASP A 130 14.41 -6.08 20.66
C ASP A 130 14.67 -4.87 21.54
N TYR A 131 13.61 -4.25 22.05
CA TYR A 131 13.70 -3.00 22.81
C TYR A 131 14.42 -3.18 24.15
N GLN A 132 14.31 -4.33 24.80
CA GLN A 132 15.02 -4.61 26.04
C GLN A 132 16.54 -4.69 25.80
N GLY A 133 16.96 -5.42 24.79
CA GLY A 133 18.37 -5.45 24.39
C GLY A 133 18.87 -4.07 23.94
N TYR A 134 18.02 -3.32 23.23
CA TYR A 134 18.33 -1.96 22.78
C TYR A 134 18.59 -1.01 23.95
N ILE A 135 17.75 -1.03 25.00
CA ILE A 135 17.95 -0.27 26.26
C ILE A 135 19.30 -0.62 26.88
N GLN A 136 19.63 -1.91 27.05
CA GLN A 136 20.89 -2.34 27.63
C GLN A 136 22.10 -1.82 26.85
N SER A 137 22.07 -1.95 25.52
CA SER A 137 23.16 -1.48 24.67
C SER A 137 23.31 0.04 24.74
N ARG A 138 22.20 0.81 24.73
CA ARG A 138 22.24 2.29 24.83
C ARG A 138 22.67 2.77 26.21
N THR A 139 22.29 2.07 27.29
CA THR A 139 22.75 2.36 28.64
C THR A 139 24.26 2.19 28.73
N THR A 140 24.81 1.10 28.21
CA THR A 140 26.26 0.86 28.19
C THR A 140 27.01 1.94 27.43
N MET A 141 26.49 2.35 26.26
CA MET A 141 27.09 3.41 25.44
C MET A 141 27.04 4.77 26.14
N LEU A 142 25.96 5.08 26.86
CA LEU A 142 25.84 6.31 27.64
C LEU A 142 26.84 6.33 28.81
N GLN A 143 26.97 5.24 29.54
CA GLN A 143 27.93 5.10 30.67
C GLN A 143 29.37 5.29 30.20
N GLN A 144 29.73 4.79 29.01
CA GLN A 144 31.06 4.97 28.44
C GLN A 144 31.34 6.39 27.98
N LYS A 145 30.33 7.08 27.42
CA LYS A 145 30.47 8.45 26.87
C LYS A 145 29.29 9.34 27.27
N PRO A 146 29.20 9.78 28.52
CA PRO A 146 28.09 10.60 29.01
C PRO A 146 28.09 12.02 28.45
N GLY A 147 29.21 12.53 27.95
CA GLY A 147 29.30 13.85 27.33
C GLY A 147 28.68 13.93 25.90
N PHE A 148 28.19 12.84 25.36
CA PHE A 148 27.70 12.81 23.99
C PHE A 148 26.17 12.85 23.95
N ARG A 149 25.57 14.00 23.53
CA ARG A 149 24.11 14.23 23.50
C ARG A 149 23.34 13.06 22.86
N GLN A 150 23.85 12.54 21.75
CA GLN A 150 23.20 11.45 21.01
C GLN A 150 23.00 10.17 21.84
N ASN A 151 23.85 9.91 22.85
CA ASN A 151 23.68 8.75 23.70
C ASN A 151 22.49 8.91 24.65
N TRP A 152 22.24 10.13 25.14
CA TRP A 152 21.08 10.45 25.97
C TRP A 152 19.78 10.35 25.19
N THR A 153 19.73 10.98 24.02
CA THR A 153 18.54 10.92 23.16
C THR A 153 18.27 9.50 22.67
N ALA A 154 19.31 8.72 22.34
CA ALA A 154 19.16 7.32 21.92
C ALA A 154 18.64 6.41 23.03
N LEU A 155 19.07 6.64 24.29
CA LEU A 155 18.54 5.89 25.43
C LEU A 155 17.09 6.28 25.72
N ALA A 156 16.75 7.56 25.67
CA ALA A 156 15.36 8.01 25.79
C ALA A 156 14.45 7.41 24.72
N ILE A 157 14.91 7.34 23.47
CA ILE A 157 14.19 6.67 22.37
C ILE A 157 14.01 5.18 22.67
N ALA A 158 15.03 4.50 23.18
CA ALA A 158 14.94 3.07 23.51
C ALA A 158 13.88 2.81 24.58
N HIS A 159 13.83 3.63 25.65
CA HIS A 159 12.77 3.56 26.66
C HIS A 159 11.40 3.91 26.09
N HIS A 160 11.28 4.96 25.27
CA HIS A 160 10.02 5.39 24.66
C HIS A 160 9.43 4.29 23.76
N LEU A 161 10.23 3.68 22.88
CA LEU A 161 9.80 2.58 22.01
C LEU A 161 9.42 1.32 22.80
N ALA A 162 9.99 1.12 23.98
CA ALA A 162 9.62 0.04 24.90
C ALA A 162 8.34 0.35 25.72
N GLY A 163 7.75 1.55 25.58
CA GLY A 163 6.60 2.00 26.37
C GLY A 163 6.94 2.55 27.76
N ASN A 164 8.23 2.68 28.12
CA ASN A 164 8.72 3.16 29.41
C ASN A 164 8.78 4.70 29.40
N LEU A 165 7.64 5.38 29.34
CA LEU A 165 7.57 6.84 29.16
C LEU A 165 8.23 7.62 30.29
N THR A 166 8.01 7.23 31.55
CA THR A 166 8.63 7.84 32.71
C THR A 166 10.15 7.81 32.67
N GLU A 167 10.72 6.65 32.33
CA GLU A 167 12.18 6.50 32.23
C GLU A 167 12.74 7.30 31.05
N ALA A 168 12.01 7.38 29.92
CA ALA A 168 12.41 8.20 28.78
C ALA A 168 12.47 9.70 29.16
N GLU A 169 11.48 10.19 29.91
CA GLU A 169 11.47 11.55 30.44
C GLU A 169 12.63 11.78 31.42
N ASN A 170 12.86 10.86 32.39
CA ASN A 170 13.92 10.95 33.39
C ASN A 170 15.31 11.04 32.74
N VAL A 171 15.56 10.25 31.69
CA VAL A 171 16.83 10.30 30.93
C VAL A 171 17.07 11.68 30.34
N LEU A 172 16.06 12.29 29.70
CA LEU A 172 16.19 13.62 29.09
C LEU A 172 16.28 14.73 30.15
N THR A 173 15.57 14.60 31.27
CA THR A 173 15.66 15.52 32.41
C THR A 173 17.06 15.49 33.02
N THR A 174 17.62 14.31 33.21
CA THR A 174 18.99 14.16 33.71
C THR A 174 20.00 14.80 32.77
N TYR A 175 19.81 14.59 31.44
CA TYR A 175 20.64 15.24 30.45
C TYR A 175 20.62 16.78 30.57
N GLU A 176 19.44 17.37 30.65
CA GLU A 176 19.27 18.83 30.81
C GLU A 176 20.00 19.35 32.05
N GLN A 177 19.95 18.64 33.18
CA GLN A 177 20.66 18.97 34.42
C GLN A 177 22.18 18.92 34.27
N THR A 178 22.74 18.19 33.33
CA THR A 178 24.19 18.16 33.07
C THR A 178 24.68 19.37 32.27
N LEU A 179 23.77 20.15 31.67
CA LEU A 179 24.13 21.32 30.88
C LEU A 179 24.53 22.50 31.79
N LYS A 180 25.77 22.97 31.67
CA LYS A 180 26.28 24.10 32.44
C LYS A 180 25.69 25.44 32.02
N THR A 181 25.38 25.58 30.73
CA THR A 181 24.80 26.77 30.11
C THR A 181 23.67 26.37 29.18
N PRO A 182 22.57 27.14 29.08
CA PRO A 182 21.51 26.87 28.13
C PRO A 182 22.05 26.91 26.69
N PRO A 183 21.80 25.92 25.87
CA PRO A 183 22.15 25.91 24.44
C PRO A 183 21.49 27.08 23.70
N PRO A 184 22.15 27.65 22.69
CA PRO A 184 21.57 28.73 21.92
C PRO A 184 20.34 28.28 21.12
N ARG A 185 19.40 29.18 20.84
CA ARG A 185 18.19 28.89 20.03
C ARG A 185 18.50 28.30 18.65
N SER A 186 19.67 28.60 18.10
CA SER A 186 20.13 28.03 16.82
C SER A 186 20.53 26.54 16.88
N ASP A 187 20.62 25.96 18.09
CA ASP A 187 20.88 24.53 18.25
C ASP A 187 19.60 23.73 17.99
N MET A 188 19.45 23.34 16.73
CA MET A 188 18.28 22.59 16.26
C MET A 188 18.14 21.22 16.92
N GLU A 189 19.27 20.55 17.21
CA GLU A 189 19.25 19.22 17.85
C GLU A 189 18.78 19.32 19.30
N HIS A 190 19.16 20.39 20.01
CA HIS A 190 18.67 20.64 21.37
C HIS A 190 17.18 20.97 21.36
N SER A 191 16.76 21.90 20.47
CA SER A 191 15.35 22.25 20.31
C SER A 191 14.49 21.02 20.05
N GLU A 192 14.94 20.12 19.18
CA GLU A 192 14.23 18.87 18.89
C GLU A 192 14.16 17.93 20.10
N ALA A 193 15.26 17.79 20.85
CA ALA A 193 15.30 16.94 22.05
C ALA A 193 14.33 17.46 23.14
N VAL A 194 14.23 18.78 23.30
CA VAL A 194 13.31 19.42 24.25
C VAL A 194 11.85 19.23 23.85
N LEU A 195 11.51 19.43 22.56
CA LEU A 195 10.17 19.17 22.05
C LEU A 195 9.81 17.68 22.11
N TYR A 196 10.77 16.82 21.87
CA TYR A 196 10.59 15.37 22.03
C TYR A 196 10.30 14.99 23.47
N LYS A 197 11.03 15.54 24.46
CA LYS A 197 10.70 15.36 25.88
C LYS A 197 9.29 15.81 26.19
N ASN A 198 8.91 16.97 25.67
CA ASN A 198 7.56 17.50 25.85
C ASN A 198 6.49 16.55 25.28
N SER A 199 6.71 15.96 24.11
CA SER A 199 5.78 14.99 23.54
C SER A 199 5.66 13.71 24.39
N ILE A 200 6.75 13.25 25.03
CA ILE A 200 6.72 12.09 25.95
C ILE A 200 5.87 12.43 27.20
N ILE A 201 6.05 13.62 27.78
CA ILE A 201 5.25 14.07 28.95
C ILE A 201 3.76 14.09 28.55
N ALA A 202 3.41 14.62 27.39
CA ALA A 202 2.03 14.65 26.92
C ALA A 202 1.47 13.24 26.65
N GLU A 203 2.26 12.35 26.08
CA GLU A 203 1.90 10.95 25.81
C GLU A 203 1.70 10.15 27.10
N SER A 204 2.42 10.48 28.19
CA SER A 204 2.21 9.89 29.53
C SER A 204 0.88 10.29 30.18
N GLY A 205 0.11 11.20 29.55
CA GLY A 205 -1.18 11.70 30.04
C GLY A 205 -1.09 12.95 30.92
N ASN A 206 0.10 13.43 31.26
CA ASN A 206 0.28 14.60 32.13
C ASN A 206 0.35 15.89 31.32
N LEU A 207 -0.80 16.34 30.80
CA LEU A 207 -0.91 17.49 29.92
C LEU A 207 -0.60 18.83 30.60
N GLU A 208 -0.90 18.99 31.91
CA GLU A 208 -0.55 20.20 32.65
C GLU A 208 0.95 20.37 32.73
N LYS A 209 1.66 19.31 33.12
CA LYS A 209 3.12 19.32 33.15
C LYS A 209 3.72 19.54 31.76
N ALA A 210 3.11 18.99 30.73
CA ALA A 210 3.54 19.19 29.34
C ALA A 210 3.40 20.67 28.93
N LEU A 211 2.31 21.31 29.29
CA LEU A 211 2.05 22.72 29.00
C LEU A 211 3.03 23.64 29.78
N GLU A 212 3.21 23.41 31.09
CA GLU A 212 4.18 24.15 31.92
C GLU A 212 5.60 24.02 31.35
N HIS A 213 6.00 22.80 31.02
CA HIS A 213 7.30 22.58 30.40
C HIS A 213 7.43 23.33 29.06
N LEU A 214 6.39 23.27 28.20
CA LEU A 214 6.40 23.94 26.89
C LEU A 214 6.45 25.46 27.02
N ASP A 215 5.72 26.07 27.98
CA ASP A 215 5.73 27.50 28.25
C ASP A 215 7.10 27.97 28.78
N ALA A 216 7.80 27.11 29.56
CA ALA A 216 9.15 27.40 30.03
C ALA A 216 10.21 27.39 28.92
N VAL A 217 10.15 26.43 28.01
CA VAL A 217 11.20 26.16 27.02
C VAL A 217 10.89 26.68 25.60
N GLY A 218 9.62 26.92 25.28
CA GLY A 218 9.16 27.18 23.92
C GLY A 218 9.80 28.39 23.26
N LYS A 219 10.11 29.45 24.03
CA LYS A 219 10.80 30.63 23.49
C LYS A 219 12.21 30.35 23.01
N GLY A 220 12.85 29.31 23.55
CA GLY A 220 14.16 28.79 23.16
C GLY A 220 14.15 27.83 22.00
N CYS A 221 12.98 27.34 21.59
CA CYS A 221 12.87 26.36 20.51
C CYS A 221 12.97 26.99 19.11
N PHE A 222 13.58 26.27 18.20
CA PHE A 222 13.71 26.67 16.80
C PHE A 222 12.40 26.47 16.02
N ASP A 223 11.71 25.35 16.25
CA ASP A 223 10.43 24.99 15.61
C ASP A 223 9.25 25.69 16.31
N VAL A 224 9.07 26.96 15.97
CA VAL A 224 8.01 27.81 16.54
C VAL A 224 6.61 27.28 16.20
N LEU A 225 6.41 26.71 15.01
CA LEU A 225 5.11 26.19 14.60
C LEU A 225 4.73 24.99 15.46
N ALA A 226 5.62 24.04 15.67
CA ALA A 226 5.37 22.90 16.55
C ALA A 226 5.04 23.34 17.98
N VAL A 227 5.75 24.35 18.52
CA VAL A 227 5.43 24.93 19.84
C VAL A 227 4.02 25.49 19.89
N MET A 228 3.60 26.24 18.86
CA MET A 228 2.24 26.81 18.78
C MET A 228 1.17 25.70 18.69
N GLU A 229 1.37 24.70 17.84
CA GLU A 229 0.43 23.59 17.67
C GLU A 229 0.30 22.74 18.92
N MET A 230 1.43 22.35 19.53
CA MET A 230 1.43 21.56 20.78
C MET A 230 0.75 22.32 21.90
N ARG A 231 1.04 23.62 22.04
CA ARG A 231 0.41 24.46 23.07
C ARG A 231 -1.09 24.58 22.88
N ALA A 232 -1.54 24.80 21.67
CA ALA A 232 -2.96 24.90 21.34
C ALA A 232 -3.70 23.57 21.60
N ASP A 233 -3.11 22.45 21.22
CA ASP A 233 -3.67 21.12 21.49
C ASP A 233 -3.77 20.83 22.99
N TYR A 234 -2.74 21.12 23.77
CA TYR A 234 -2.74 20.89 25.22
C TYR A 234 -3.79 21.76 25.93
N LEU A 235 -3.91 23.04 25.56
CA LEU A 235 -4.92 23.94 26.09
C LEU A 235 -6.34 23.43 25.80
N LEU A 236 -6.56 22.96 24.58
CA LEU A 236 -7.86 22.40 24.18
C LEU A 236 -8.19 21.13 24.97
N ARG A 237 -7.25 20.20 25.09
CA ARG A 237 -7.43 18.93 25.82
C ARG A 237 -7.59 19.14 27.35
N LEU A 238 -6.98 20.17 27.90
CA LEU A 238 -7.15 20.58 29.31
C LEU A 238 -8.48 21.33 29.54
N GLY A 239 -9.23 21.68 28.50
CA GLY A 239 -10.47 22.42 28.61
C GLY A 239 -10.31 23.92 28.92
N ARG A 240 -9.09 24.49 28.72
CA ARG A 240 -8.81 25.94 28.89
C ARG A 240 -9.27 26.69 27.64
N LYS A 241 -10.59 26.80 27.50
CA LYS A 241 -11.27 27.17 26.26
C LYS A 241 -10.84 28.51 25.69
N ASP A 242 -10.77 29.58 26.48
CA ASP A 242 -10.45 30.92 25.98
C ASP A 242 -9.00 31.00 25.48
N GLU A 243 -8.08 30.37 26.21
CA GLU A 243 -6.68 30.35 25.83
C GLU A 243 -6.43 29.43 24.59
N ALA A 244 -7.16 28.31 24.49
CA ALA A 244 -7.11 27.46 23.33
C ALA A 244 -7.64 28.19 22.08
N ALA A 245 -8.76 28.91 22.20
CA ALA A 245 -9.34 29.70 21.12
C ALA A 245 -8.33 30.76 20.62
N ALA A 246 -7.72 31.54 21.52
CA ALA A 246 -6.71 32.53 21.15
C ALA A 246 -5.48 31.88 20.46
N ALA A 247 -5.07 30.70 20.93
CA ALA A 247 -3.95 29.98 20.33
C ALA A 247 -4.28 29.48 18.90
N TYR A 248 -5.49 28.96 18.66
CA TYR A 248 -5.91 28.53 17.33
C TYR A 248 -6.18 29.70 16.38
N GLU A 249 -6.67 30.84 16.89
CA GLU A 249 -6.77 32.08 16.10
C GLU A 249 -5.38 32.52 15.60
N ALA A 250 -4.36 32.49 16.46
CA ALA A 250 -2.99 32.80 16.06
C ALA A 250 -2.42 31.81 15.02
N LEU A 251 -2.80 30.53 15.09
CA LEU A 251 -2.43 29.52 14.09
C LEU A 251 -3.14 29.77 12.76
N LEU A 252 -4.43 30.14 12.77
CA LEU A 252 -5.20 30.51 11.59
C LEU A 252 -4.71 31.80 10.94
N GLU A 253 -4.21 32.75 11.70
CA GLU A 253 -3.53 33.95 11.14
C GLU A 253 -2.29 33.57 10.33
N ARG A 254 -1.60 32.52 10.77
CA ARG A 254 -0.43 32.00 10.07
C ARG A 254 -0.81 31.14 8.86
N ASN A 255 -1.86 30.32 8.95
CA ASN A 255 -2.36 29.47 7.86
C ASN A 255 -3.90 29.39 7.88
N PRO A 256 -4.60 30.32 7.20
CA PRO A 256 -6.06 30.35 7.15
C PRO A 256 -6.71 29.23 6.32
N GLU A 257 -5.90 28.41 5.63
CA GLU A 257 -6.39 27.27 4.81
C GLU A 257 -6.38 25.93 5.55
N ASN A 258 -5.88 25.89 6.80
CA ASN A 258 -5.86 24.64 7.57
C ASN A 258 -7.22 24.37 8.25
N SER A 259 -7.98 23.44 7.68
CA SER A 259 -9.30 23.06 8.20
C SER A 259 -9.27 22.56 9.64
N ASN A 260 -8.23 21.83 10.05
CA ASN A 260 -8.10 21.29 11.40
C ASN A 260 -8.05 22.40 12.47
N TYR A 261 -7.51 23.56 12.12
CA TYR A 261 -7.48 24.69 13.07
C TYR A 261 -8.85 25.32 13.25
N TYR A 262 -9.71 25.32 12.22
CA TYR A 262 -11.11 25.75 12.38
C TYR A 262 -11.90 24.76 13.24
N ASP A 263 -11.77 23.47 13.02
CA ASP A 263 -12.44 22.44 13.82
C ASP A 263 -12.04 22.54 15.31
N ALA A 264 -10.77 22.77 15.56
CA ALA A 264 -10.24 22.96 16.91
C ALA A 264 -10.70 24.28 17.55
N LEU A 265 -10.77 25.37 16.76
CA LEU A 265 -11.28 26.67 17.22
C LEU A 265 -12.77 26.58 17.59
N ILE A 266 -13.59 25.91 16.78
CA ILE A 266 -15.02 25.67 17.08
C ILE A 266 -15.18 24.91 18.40
N LYS A 267 -14.39 23.84 18.60
CA LYS A 267 -14.36 23.08 19.85
C LYS A 267 -13.91 23.94 21.03
N ALA A 268 -12.87 24.75 20.85
CA ALA A 268 -12.34 25.62 21.89
C ALA A 268 -13.36 26.71 22.30
N LYS A 269 -14.06 27.30 21.36
CA LYS A 269 -15.13 28.26 21.62
C LYS A 269 -16.38 27.58 22.18
N GLY A 270 -16.45 26.25 22.21
CA GLY A 270 -17.61 25.50 22.67
C GLY A 270 -18.87 25.70 21.83
N ILE A 271 -18.66 26.05 20.53
CA ILE A 271 -19.77 26.24 19.60
C ILE A 271 -20.29 24.86 19.20
N VAL A 272 -21.58 24.62 19.43
CA VAL A 272 -22.23 23.37 19.02
C VAL A 272 -22.68 23.46 17.55
N GLU A 273 -22.70 22.34 16.85
CA GLU A 273 -23.08 22.31 15.42
C GLU A 273 -24.50 22.82 15.15
N SER A 274 -25.37 22.78 16.15
CA SER A 274 -26.74 23.34 16.09
C SER A 274 -26.80 24.86 16.13
N ASP A 275 -25.75 25.52 16.63
CA ASP A 275 -25.68 27.00 16.71
C ASP A 275 -25.16 27.59 15.41
N ARG A 276 -26.00 27.55 14.39
CA ARG A 276 -25.68 27.95 13.00
C ARG A 276 -25.38 29.44 12.87
N GLU A 277 -26.00 30.29 13.66
CA GLU A 277 -25.78 31.75 13.61
C GLU A 277 -24.36 32.09 14.07
N THR A 278 -23.94 31.54 15.22
CA THR A 278 -22.59 31.75 15.74
C THR A 278 -21.52 31.17 14.80
N LEU A 279 -21.75 29.98 14.20
CA LEU A 279 -20.85 29.39 13.21
C LEU A 279 -20.74 30.25 11.97
N LYS A 280 -21.86 30.73 11.42
CA LYS A 280 -21.88 31.61 10.25
C LYS A 280 -21.12 32.90 10.53
N ALA A 281 -21.36 33.53 11.67
CA ALA A 281 -20.65 34.76 12.07
C ALA A 281 -19.14 34.56 12.19
N LEU A 282 -18.71 33.43 12.77
CA LEU A 282 -17.30 33.07 12.87
C LEU A 282 -16.65 32.96 11.48
N PHE A 283 -17.25 32.21 10.56
CA PHE A 283 -16.69 32.05 9.21
C PHE A 283 -16.76 33.32 8.40
N ASP A 284 -17.80 34.14 8.52
CA ASP A 284 -17.90 35.45 7.85
C ASP A 284 -16.79 36.40 8.29
N GLU A 285 -16.41 36.36 9.56
CA GLU A 285 -15.26 37.11 10.08
C GLU A 285 -13.96 36.69 9.36
N TRP A 286 -13.69 35.39 9.28
CA TRP A 286 -12.48 34.87 8.61
C TRP A 286 -12.50 35.12 7.10
N VAL A 287 -13.67 35.07 6.47
CA VAL A 287 -13.85 35.43 5.05
C VAL A 287 -13.53 36.91 4.81
N LYS A 288 -13.92 37.80 5.71
CA LYS A 288 -13.60 39.22 5.62
C LYS A 288 -12.09 39.45 5.83
N LYS A 289 -11.50 38.76 6.81
CA LYS A 289 -10.06 38.88 7.13
C LYS A 289 -9.18 38.33 5.99
N TYR A 290 -9.60 37.21 5.36
CA TYR A 290 -8.89 36.55 4.26
C TYR A 290 -9.76 36.38 3.01
N PRO A 291 -9.99 37.44 2.20
CA PRO A 291 -10.93 37.42 1.06
C PRO A 291 -10.55 36.43 -0.04
N ARG A 292 -9.26 36.02 -0.11
CA ARG A 292 -8.78 35.04 -1.12
C ARG A 292 -8.85 33.61 -0.62
N GLY A 293 -9.03 33.40 0.69
CA GLY A 293 -9.10 32.08 1.31
C GLY A 293 -10.32 31.26 0.84
N ASP A 294 -10.13 29.95 0.78
CA ASP A 294 -11.17 29.00 0.37
C ASP A 294 -11.78 28.24 1.59
N ALA A 295 -10.94 27.88 2.56
CA ALA A 295 -11.35 27.04 3.69
C ALA A 295 -12.55 27.63 4.47
N ALA A 296 -12.49 28.93 4.82
CA ALA A 296 -13.55 29.60 5.56
C ALA A 296 -14.89 29.69 4.81
N ARG A 297 -14.88 29.51 3.47
CA ARG A 297 -16.11 29.46 2.66
C ARG A 297 -16.60 28.04 2.43
N ARG A 298 -15.67 27.09 2.43
CA ARG A 298 -15.97 25.71 2.12
C ARG A 298 -16.46 24.93 3.35
N ILE A 299 -15.86 25.14 4.51
CA ILE A 299 -16.20 24.44 5.77
C ILE A 299 -17.67 24.67 6.19
N PRO A 300 -18.26 25.87 6.09
CA PRO A 300 -19.68 26.08 6.42
C PRO A 300 -20.63 25.16 5.66
N LEU A 301 -20.28 24.71 4.46
CA LEU A 301 -21.13 23.78 3.69
C LEU A 301 -21.30 22.42 4.37
N ASP A 302 -20.38 22.03 5.26
CA ASP A 302 -20.51 20.79 6.04
C ASP A 302 -21.61 20.91 7.09
N ILE A 303 -21.77 22.10 7.67
CA ILE A 303 -22.54 22.36 8.88
C ILE A 303 -23.92 22.93 8.56
N LEU A 304 -24.00 23.86 7.57
CA LEU A 304 -25.24 24.54 7.20
C LEU A 304 -26.25 23.57 6.55
N GLU A 305 -27.54 23.88 6.70
CA GLU A 305 -28.65 23.13 6.12
C GLU A 305 -29.73 24.09 5.58
N GLY A 306 -30.67 23.53 4.81
CA GLY A 306 -31.82 24.27 4.27
C GLY A 306 -31.44 25.49 3.44
N GLN A 307 -32.05 26.65 3.73
CA GLN A 307 -31.83 27.86 2.96
C GLN A 307 -30.43 28.45 3.13
N ASP A 308 -29.87 28.39 4.37
CA ASP A 308 -28.51 28.88 4.64
C ASP A 308 -27.47 28.08 3.85
N PHE A 309 -27.64 26.75 3.76
CA PHE A 309 -26.80 25.91 2.93
C PHE A 309 -26.91 26.30 1.44
N ARG A 310 -28.14 26.52 0.97
CA ARG A 310 -28.40 26.90 -0.45
C ARG A 310 -27.67 28.20 -0.81
N GLU A 311 -27.76 29.22 0.05
CA GLU A 311 -27.10 30.52 -0.18
C GLU A 311 -25.58 30.41 -0.15
N ALA A 312 -25.04 29.69 0.84
CA ALA A 312 -23.61 29.46 0.94
C ALA A 312 -23.07 28.63 -0.24
N ALA A 313 -23.79 27.57 -0.63
CA ALA A 313 -23.43 26.71 -1.76
C ALA A 313 -23.50 27.48 -3.09
N ASP A 314 -24.54 28.32 -3.29
CA ASP A 314 -24.67 29.17 -4.47
C ASP A 314 -23.47 30.13 -4.59
N SER A 315 -23.16 30.85 -3.52
CA SER A 315 -22.01 31.77 -3.47
C SER A 315 -20.70 31.05 -3.73
N TYR A 316 -20.50 29.86 -3.14
CA TYR A 316 -19.29 29.05 -3.33
C TYR A 316 -19.16 28.55 -4.77
N LEU A 317 -20.21 27.96 -5.32
CA LEU A 317 -20.23 27.41 -6.68
C LEU A 317 -20.01 28.49 -7.72
N GLN A 318 -20.73 29.63 -7.65
CA GLN A 318 -20.53 30.73 -8.57
C GLN A 318 -19.09 31.24 -8.57
N ARG A 319 -18.52 31.46 -7.39
CA ARG A 319 -17.11 31.87 -7.21
C ARG A 319 -16.13 30.91 -7.88
N MET A 320 -16.30 29.58 -7.67
CA MET A 320 -15.39 28.58 -8.20
C MET A 320 -15.56 28.37 -9.70
N LEU A 321 -16.80 28.28 -10.17
CA LEU A 321 -17.13 28.05 -11.58
C LEU A 321 -16.78 29.24 -12.46
N CYS A 322 -17.00 30.49 -11.99
CA CYS A 322 -16.57 31.69 -12.71
C CYS A 322 -15.05 31.78 -12.90
N ARG A 323 -14.28 31.14 -11.99
CA ARG A 323 -12.82 31.08 -12.08
C ARG A 323 -12.32 29.87 -12.88
N GLY A 324 -13.20 29.01 -13.35
CA GLY A 324 -12.83 27.80 -14.07
C GLY A 324 -12.05 26.78 -13.22
N ILE A 325 -12.32 26.67 -11.91
CA ILE A 325 -11.60 25.77 -11.00
C ILE A 325 -12.03 24.30 -11.25
N PRO A 326 -11.15 23.43 -11.77
CA PRO A 326 -11.54 22.05 -12.13
C PRO A 326 -11.86 21.17 -10.93
N SER A 327 -11.31 21.50 -9.75
CA SER A 327 -11.50 20.72 -8.51
C SER A 327 -12.81 21.05 -7.79
N THR A 328 -13.66 21.95 -8.30
CA THR A 328 -14.90 22.39 -7.60
C THR A 328 -15.75 21.21 -7.14
N PHE A 329 -16.01 20.24 -8.01
CA PHE A 329 -16.75 19.04 -7.64
C PHE A 329 -16.02 18.20 -6.58
N ALA A 330 -14.70 18.01 -6.73
CA ALA A 330 -13.91 17.23 -5.79
C ALA A 330 -13.93 17.82 -4.38
N ASN A 331 -14.02 19.15 -4.25
CA ASN A 331 -14.04 19.87 -2.99
C ASN A 331 -15.34 19.69 -2.20
N ILE A 332 -16.46 19.35 -2.88
CA ILE A 332 -17.80 19.28 -2.25
C ILE A 332 -18.49 17.92 -2.37
N LYS A 333 -17.93 16.96 -3.11
CA LYS A 333 -18.57 15.65 -3.38
C LYS A 333 -18.90 14.84 -2.12
N PHE A 334 -18.16 15.04 -1.01
CA PHE A 334 -18.41 14.34 0.26
C PHE A 334 -19.70 14.84 0.95
N LEU A 335 -20.22 16.03 0.61
CA LEU A 335 -21.53 16.53 1.06
C LEU A 335 -22.68 15.64 0.55
N TYR A 336 -22.45 14.84 -0.48
CA TYR A 336 -23.47 14.02 -1.15
C TYR A 336 -23.94 12.81 -0.34
N THR A 337 -23.30 12.51 0.79
CA THR A 337 -23.83 11.59 1.79
C THR A 337 -25.16 12.09 2.39
N ASN A 338 -25.38 13.42 2.38
CA ASN A 338 -26.65 14.05 2.69
C ASN A 338 -27.43 14.32 1.38
N THR A 339 -28.53 13.61 1.19
CA THR A 339 -29.34 13.68 -0.05
C THR A 339 -29.90 15.09 -0.29
N ALA A 340 -30.35 15.81 0.73
CA ALA A 340 -30.89 17.17 0.58
C ALA A 340 -29.82 18.16 0.10
N LYS A 341 -28.58 18.04 0.61
CA LYS A 341 -27.44 18.86 0.13
C LYS A 341 -27.09 18.54 -1.32
N ARG A 342 -27.06 17.25 -1.67
CA ARG A 342 -26.83 16.78 -3.03
C ARG A 342 -27.84 17.37 -4.00
N ASP A 343 -29.14 17.27 -3.66
CA ASP A 343 -30.25 17.71 -4.52
C ASP A 343 -30.24 19.25 -4.68
N THR A 344 -29.94 19.99 -3.61
CA THR A 344 -29.74 21.45 -3.67
C THR A 344 -28.57 21.84 -4.60
N VAL A 345 -27.42 21.14 -4.52
CA VAL A 345 -26.27 21.40 -5.41
C VAL A 345 -26.62 21.08 -6.86
N GLN A 346 -27.37 20.00 -7.09
CA GLN A 346 -27.87 19.66 -8.43
C GLN A 346 -28.78 20.77 -8.99
N GLU A 347 -29.78 21.21 -8.24
CA GLU A 347 -30.70 22.26 -8.66
C GLU A 347 -29.98 23.58 -9.02
N LEU A 348 -29.01 23.99 -8.19
CA LEU A 348 -28.20 25.18 -8.45
C LEU A 348 -27.41 25.03 -9.74
N ALA A 349 -26.69 23.90 -9.90
CA ALA A 349 -25.86 23.68 -11.09
C ALA A 349 -26.68 23.53 -12.39
N GLU A 350 -27.83 22.84 -12.34
CA GLU A 350 -28.76 22.75 -13.48
C GLU A 350 -29.38 24.14 -13.79
N GLY A 351 -29.69 24.95 -12.79
CA GLY A 351 -30.14 26.33 -12.94
C GLY A 351 -29.12 27.21 -13.66
N TYR A 352 -27.83 27.07 -13.34
CA TYR A 352 -26.76 27.76 -14.07
C TYR A 352 -26.67 27.32 -15.52
N ALA A 353 -26.82 26.04 -15.80
CA ALA A 353 -26.81 25.50 -17.16
C ALA A 353 -27.98 25.98 -18.02
N GLN A 354 -29.12 26.32 -17.40
CA GLN A 354 -30.32 26.85 -18.06
C GLN A 354 -30.34 28.37 -18.18
N GLY A 355 -29.32 29.07 -17.66
CA GLY A 355 -29.21 30.52 -17.70
C GLY A 355 -30.11 31.28 -16.73
N HIS A 356 -30.78 30.58 -15.78
CA HIS A 356 -31.76 31.17 -14.88
C HIS A 356 -31.14 31.90 -13.67
N LEU A 357 -29.88 31.77 -13.38
CA LEU A 357 -29.22 32.27 -12.16
C LEU A 357 -28.02 33.20 -12.40
N GLY A 358 -27.82 33.68 -13.65
CA GLY A 358 -26.66 34.53 -13.99
C GLY A 358 -26.89 36.05 -13.87
N SER A 359 -28.07 36.54 -13.44
CA SER A 359 -28.48 37.95 -13.62
C SER A 359 -28.19 38.90 -12.44
N GLN A 360 -27.61 38.46 -11.34
CA GLN A 360 -27.38 39.28 -10.15
C GLN A 360 -25.92 39.63 -9.81
N ALA A 361 -24.97 39.35 -10.69
CA ALA A 361 -23.59 39.82 -10.50
C ALA A 361 -23.44 41.25 -11.03
N ASN A 362 -23.59 42.21 -10.15
CA ASN A 362 -23.43 43.65 -10.27
C ASN A 362 -22.40 44.18 -11.28
N GLY A 363 -22.84 45.06 -12.17
CA GLY A 363 -22.25 46.35 -12.47
C GLY A 363 -20.80 46.42 -12.89
N SER A 364 -20.33 45.66 -13.87
CA SER A 364 -19.10 45.97 -14.58
C SER A 364 -19.23 45.67 -16.07
N SER A 365 -18.94 46.70 -16.84
CA SER A 365 -19.00 46.89 -18.28
C SER A 365 -19.03 45.66 -19.23
N GLU A 366 -19.98 45.66 -20.14
CA GLU A 366 -20.32 44.67 -21.16
C GLU A 366 -19.20 44.12 -22.07
N LYS A 367 -18.04 44.75 -22.10
CA LYS A 367 -16.89 44.28 -22.91
C LYS A 367 -16.01 43.16 -22.29
N GLN A 368 -16.11 42.91 -20.97
CA GLN A 368 -15.43 41.78 -20.33
C GLN A 368 -16.30 40.52 -20.22
N MET A 369 -17.60 40.60 -20.55
CA MET A 369 -18.55 39.49 -20.36
C MET A 369 -18.42 38.36 -21.38
N ASN A 370 -18.02 38.61 -22.63
CA ASN A 370 -18.09 37.55 -23.68
C ASN A 370 -17.05 36.45 -23.54
N GLY A 371 -15.87 36.70 -22.98
CA GLY A 371 -14.87 35.65 -22.71
C GLY A 371 -15.11 34.87 -21.40
N ASN A 372 -15.64 35.54 -20.37
CA ASN A 372 -15.96 34.94 -19.09
C ASN A 372 -17.23 34.08 -19.13
N SER A 373 -18.19 34.40 -20.01
CA SER A 373 -19.43 33.63 -20.15
C SER A 373 -19.19 32.23 -20.67
N SER A 374 -18.37 32.05 -21.69
CA SER A 374 -18.03 30.73 -22.25
C SER A 374 -17.23 29.86 -21.28
N MET A 375 -16.33 30.46 -20.49
CA MET A 375 -15.57 29.73 -19.47
C MET A 375 -16.46 29.29 -18.31
N PHE A 376 -17.40 30.13 -17.87
CA PHE A 376 -18.36 29.76 -16.83
C PHE A 376 -19.25 28.61 -17.28
N GLU A 377 -19.84 28.74 -18.48
CA GLU A 377 -20.73 27.73 -19.08
C GLU A 377 -19.98 26.37 -19.22
N SER A 378 -18.77 26.38 -19.75
CA SER A 378 -17.92 25.19 -19.86
C SER A 378 -17.64 24.56 -18.49
N SER A 379 -17.38 25.38 -17.47
CA SER A 379 -17.13 24.93 -16.10
C SER A 379 -18.38 24.30 -15.44
N VAL A 380 -19.56 24.89 -15.71
CA VAL A 380 -20.84 24.35 -15.25
C VAL A 380 -21.11 22.98 -15.86
N TYR A 381 -20.95 22.84 -17.18
CA TYR A 381 -21.13 21.54 -17.84
C TYR A 381 -20.13 20.49 -17.35
N TYR A 382 -18.88 20.89 -17.12
CA TYR A 382 -17.87 20.00 -16.53
C TYR A 382 -18.21 19.57 -15.11
N PHE A 383 -18.72 20.49 -14.29
CA PHE A 383 -19.19 20.19 -12.94
C PHE A 383 -20.35 19.19 -12.96
N LEU A 384 -21.37 19.44 -13.81
CA LEU A 384 -22.53 18.56 -13.96
C LEU A 384 -22.13 17.18 -14.49
N ALA A 385 -21.17 17.10 -15.41
CA ALA A 385 -20.65 15.83 -15.87
C ALA A 385 -19.99 15.03 -14.74
N GLN A 386 -19.24 15.68 -13.84
CA GLN A 386 -18.65 15.03 -12.67
C GLN A 386 -19.73 14.64 -11.65
N HIS A 387 -20.72 15.50 -11.41
CA HIS A 387 -21.87 15.24 -10.57
C HIS A 387 -22.60 13.97 -10.98
N TYR A 388 -23.05 13.90 -12.25
CA TYR A 388 -23.77 12.73 -12.75
C TYR A 388 -22.91 11.49 -12.97
N ASN A 389 -21.59 11.62 -12.97
CA ASN A 389 -20.68 10.48 -12.99
C ASN A 389 -20.38 9.92 -11.59
N TYR A 390 -20.75 10.63 -10.52
CA TYR A 390 -20.46 10.21 -9.14
C TYR A 390 -21.46 9.14 -8.67
N HIS A 391 -21.01 8.18 -7.85
CA HIS A 391 -21.82 7.01 -7.46
C HIS A 391 -23.11 7.35 -6.69
N LEU A 392 -23.13 8.46 -5.91
CA LEU A 392 -24.30 8.88 -5.14
C LEU A 392 -25.32 9.70 -5.95
N SER A 393 -24.97 10.14 -7.17
CA SER A 393 -25.83 10.93 -8.06
C SER A 393 -25.78 10.41 -9.50
N ARG A 394 -25.46 9.13 -9.69
CA ARG A 394 -25.10 8.56 -10.99
C ARG A 394 -26.24 8.55 -12.00
N ASN A 395 -26.00 9.27 -13.10
CA ASN A 395 -26.75 9.18 -14.35
C ASN A 395 -25.77 9.35 -15.50
N LEU A 396 -25.31 8.22 -16.06
CA LEU A 396 -24.22 8.22 -17.04
C LEU A 396 -24.65 8.86 -18.38
N GLU A 397 -25.94 8.85 -18.75
CA GLU A 397 -26.46 9.50 -19.95
C GLU A 397 -26.31 11.00 -19.82
N LYS A 398 -26.82 11.60 -18.73
CA LYS A 398 -26.65 13.03 -18.45
C LYS A 398 -25.15 13.39 -18.30
N ALA A 399 -24.36 12.53 -17.68
CA ALA A 399 -22.91 12.76 -17.55
C ALA A 399 -22.25 12.85 -18.93
N THR A 400 -22.64 12.00 -19.87
CA THR A 400 -22.13 11.99 -21.26
C THR A 400 -22.60 13.24 -22.02
N GLU A 401 -23.88 13.61 -21.91
CA GLU A 401 -24.42 14.82 -22.54
C GLU A 401 -23.64 16.07 -22.08
N TYR A 402 -23.47 16.25 -20.76
CA TYR A 402 -22.82 17.44 -20.24
C TYR A 402 -21.32 17.47 -20.54
N ILE A 403 -20.63 16.32 -20.52
CA ILE A 403 -19.19 16.31 -20.87
C ILE A 403 -18.99 16.61 -22.35
N ASP A 404 -19.88 16.18 -23.21
CA ASP A 404 -19.82 16.48 -24.65
C ASP A 404 -20.08 17.97 -24.94
N LYS A 405 -21.01 18.58 -24.22
CA LYS A 405 -21.22 20.05 -24.27
C LYS A 405 -19.98 20.81 -23.80
N ALA A 406 -19.33 20.37 -22.70
CA ALA A 406 -18.10 20.98 -22.21
C ALA A 406 -16.95 20.87 -23.22
N ILE A 407 -16.78 19.70 -23.84
CA ILE A 407 -15.77 19.44 -24.88
C ILE A 407 -16.05 20.27 -26.14
N ALA A 408 -17.30 20.44 -26.51
CA ALA A 408 -17.67 21.30 -27.67
C ALA A 408 -17.21 22.74 -27.46
N LEU A 409 -17.32 23.28 -26.24
CA LEU A 409 -16.84 24.62 -25.90
C LEU A 409 -15.31 24.70 -25.75
N SER A 410 -14.68 23.62 -25.29
CA SER A 410 -13.23 23.55 -25.02
C SER A 410 -12.63 22.23 -25.49
N PRO A 411 -12.42 22.03 -26.81
CA PRO A 411 -12.03 20.73 -27.40
C PRO A 411 -10.65 20.23 -26.94
N ASN A 412 -9.77 21.12 -26.53
CA ASN A 412 -8.40 20.82 -26.12
C ASN A 412 -8.21 20.66 -24.59
N SER A 413 -9.30 20.63 -23.83
CA SER A 413 -9.21 20.42 -22.38
C SER A 413 -8.90 18.96 -22.06
N VAL A 414 -7.72 18.72 -21.50
CA VAL A 414 -7.28 17.38 -21.03
C VAL A 414 -8.23 16.84 -19.96
N ASP A 415 -8.63 17.68 -18.99
CA ASP A 415 -9.51 17.31 -17.89
C ASP A 415 -10.88 16.81 -18.36
N TYR A 416 -11.42 17.43 -19.42
CA TYR A 416 -12.72 17.03 -19.96
C TYR A 416 -12.65 15.67 -20.66
N HIS A 417 -11.62 15.42 -21.46
CA HIS A 417 -11.41 14.11 -22.07
C HIS A 417 -11.09 13.03 -21.03
N MET A 418 -10.32 13.34 -19.99
CA MET A 418 -10.10 12.41 -18.87
C MET A 418 -11.40 12.04 -18.16
N THR A 419 -12.29 13.03 -17.95
CA THR A 419 -13.58 12.77 -17.31
C THR A 419 -14.49 11.96 -18.22
N LYS A 420 -14.50 12.21 -19.53
CA LYS A 420 -15.22 11.39 -20.51
C LYS A 420 -14.73 9.93 -20.50
N ALA A 421 -13.41 9.71 -20.44
CA ALA A 421 -12.85 8.36 -20.31
C ALA A 421 -13.29 7.69 -18.98
N ARG A 422 -13.41 8.46 -17.89
CA ARG A 422 -13.92 7.95 -16.61
C ARG A 422 -15.40 7.57 -16.69
N ILE A 423 -16.21 8.31 -17.44
CA ILE A 423 -17.62 7.99 -17.69
C ILE A 423 -17.72 6.66 -18.46
N TRP A 424 -16.94 6.47 -19.53
CA TRP A 424 -16.89 5.20 -20.26
C TRP A 424 -16.44 4.02 -19.40
N LYS A 425 -15.49 4.25 -18.50
CA LYS A 425 -15.11 3.23 -17.51
C LYS A 425 -16.30 2.83 -16.63
N HIS A 426 -17.15 3.78 -16.23
CA HIS A 426 -18.32 3.51 -15.39
C HIS A 426 -19.48 2.88 -16.16
N TYR A 427 -19.55 3.07 -17.47
CA TYR A 427 -20.39 2.26 -18.33
C TYR A 427 -19.92 0.81 -18.45
N GLY A 428 -18.69 0.50 -17.99
CA GLY A 428 -18.07 -0.82 -18.17
C GLY A 428 -17.45 -1.02 -19.55
N ASN A 429 -17.33 0.03 -20.37
CA ASN A 429 -16.71 -0.03 -21.70
C ASN A 429 -15.24 0.36 -21.58
N ILE A 430 -14.41 -0.62 -21.16
CA ILE A 430 -12.97 -0.39 -20.94
C ILE A 430 -12.21 -0.07 -22.21
N PRO A 431 -12.45 -0.73 -23.37
CA PRO A 431 -11.80 -0.38 -24.62
C PRO A 431 -12.03 1.09 -25.02
N LYS A 432 -13.28 1.56 -24.97
CA LYS A 432 -13.62 2.95 -25.32
C LYS A 432 -13.07 3.94 -24.28
N ALA A 433 -13.05 3.55 -23.01
CA ALA A 433 -12.42 4.36 -21.97
C ALA A 433 -10.90 4.53 -22.20
N ALA A 434 -10.20 3.48 -22.63
CA ALA A 434 -8.79 3.54 -22.98
C ALA A 434 -8.53 4.41 -24.22
N GLU A 435 -9.36 4.29 -25.24
CA GLU A 435 -9.29 5.12 -26.45
C GLU A 435 -9.44 6.62 -26.13
N VAL A 436 -10.48 6.98 -25.37
CA VAL A 436 -10.74 8.39 -25.00
C VAL A 436 -9.63 8.92 -24.07
N MET A 437 -9.07 8.08 -23.21
CA MET A 437 -7.94 8.46 -22.35
C MET A 437 -6.66 8.69 -23.19
N GLU A 438 -6.44 7.90 -24.22
CA GLU A 438 -5.34 8.10 -25.16
C GLU A 438 -5.51 9.42 -25.95
N LYS A 439 -6.73 9.76 -26.34
CA LYS A 439 -7.03 11.10 -26.92
C LYS A 439 -6.69 12.22 -25.94
N ALA A 440 -7.03 12.09 -24.65
CA ALA A 440 -6.67 13.07 -23.62
C ALA A 440 -5.14 13.22 -23.50
N ARG A 441 -4.39 12.09 -23.53
CA ARG A 441 -2.92 12.09 -23.49
C ARG A 441 -2.31 12.82 -24.70
N SER A 442 -2.86 12.62 -25.89
CA SER A 442 -2.35 13.24 -27.12
C SER A 442 -2.47 14.77 -27.14
N LEU A 443 -3.30 15.35 -26.26
CA LEU A 443 -3.42 16.80 -26.10
C LEU A 443 -2.27 17.40 -25.27
N ASP A 444 -1.67 16.62 -24.38
CA ASP A 444 -0.47 17.01 -23.62
C ASP A 444 0.46 15.82 -23.37
N GLU A 445 1.31 15.55 -24.35
CA GLU A 445 2.26 14.44 -24.29
C GLU A 445 3.40 14.64 -23.28
N LYS A 446 3.61 15.84 -22.78
CA LYS A 446 4.69 16.18 -21.85
C LYS A 446 4.28 16.04 -20.39
N ASP A 447 2.99 16.12 -20.10
CA ASP A 447 2.51 15.96 -18.73
C ASP A 447 2.58 14.49 -18.28
N ARG A 448 3.37 14.24 -17.23
CA ARG A 448 3.57 12.91 -16.65
C ARG A 448 2.27 12.32 -16.07
N TYR A 449 1.38 13.16 -15.55
CA TYR A 449 0.13 12.71 -14.93
C TYR A 449 -0.80 12.05 -15.95
N ILE A 450 -1.07 12.74 -17.06
CA ILE A 450 -1.97 12.19 -18.10
C ILE A 450 -1.36 10.96 -18.78
N ASN A 451 -0.05 10.93 -19.03
CA ASN A 451 0.61 9.75 -19.57
C ASN A 451 0.50 8.55 -18.62
N SER A 452 0.67 8.75 -17.31
CA SER A 452 0.47 7.69 -16.31
C SER A 452 -1.00 7.24 -16.25
N LYS A 453 -1.96 8.15 -16.41
CA LYS A 453 -3.39 7.79 -16.50
C LYS A 453 -3.70 6.98 -17.75
N ALA A 454 -3.18 7.36 -18.91
CA ALA A 454 -3.36 6.62 -20.15
C ALA A 454 -2.77 5.20 -20.03
N ALA A 455 -1.54 5.06 -19.55
CA ALA A 455 -0.92 3.76 -19.28
C ALA A 455 -1.79 2.89 -18.35
N LYS A 456 -2.37 3.48 -17.30
CA LYS A 456 -3.27 2.75 -16.39
C LYS A 456 -4.54 2.24 -17.08
N TYR A 457 -5.16 3.03 -17.99
CA TYR A 457 -6.35 2.60 -18.74
C TYR A 457 -6.00 1.54 -19.78
N GLN A 458 -4.83 1.65 -20.44
CA GLN A 458 -4.31 0.64 -21.35
C GLN A 458 -4.05 -0.69 -20.64
N LEU A 459 -3.43 -0.68 -19.43
CA LEU A 459 -3.26 -1.89 -18.61
C LEU A 459 -4.59 -2.52 -18.21
N ARG A 460 -5.62 -1.73 -17.94
CA ARG A 460 -6.97 -2.25 -17.66
C ARG A 460 -7.67 -2.81 -18.91
N ASN A 461 -7.25 -2.36 -20.08
CA ASN A 461 -7.68 -2.90 -21.37
C ASN A 461 -6.74 -4.00 -21.90
N ASP A 462 -5.83 -4.50 -21.04
CA ASP A 462 -4.86 -5.57 -21.32
C ASP A 462 -3.87 -5.26 -22.48
N GLU A 463 -3.60 -3.98 -22.70
CA GLU A 463 -2.67 -3.44 -23.71
C GLU A 463 -1.28 -3.13 -23.08
N ASN A 464 -0.62 -4.14 -22.50
CA ASN A 464 0.60 -3.98 -21.71
C ASN A 464 1.75 -3.31 -22.50
N GLU A 465 1.92 -3.64 -23.79
CA GLU A 465 2.99 -3.07 -24.63
C GLU A 465 2.79 -1.57 -24.86
N LYS A 466 1.56 -1.13 -25.17
CA LYS A 466 1.24 0.31 -25.34
C LYS A 466 1.43 1.07 -24.04
N ALA A 467 1.05 0.48 -22.91
CA ALA A 467 1.23 1.09 -21.60
C ALA A 467 2.72 1.27 -21.28
N LEU A 468 3.55 0.28 -21.57
CA LEU A 468 5.00 0.37 -21.37
C LEU A 468 5.62 1.41 -22.29
N ASP A 469 5.19 1.50 -23.55
CA ASP A 469 5.65 2.51 -24.50
C ASP A 469 5.35 3.92 -24.00
N ASN A 470 4.14 4.17 -23.49
CA ASN A 470 3.78 5.46 -22.90
C ASN A 470 4.65 5.79 -21.66
N MET A 471 4.94 4.81 -20.82
CA MET A 471 5.82 5.03 -19.66
C MET A 471 7.29 5.21 -20.05
N SER A 472 7.71 4.66 -21.18
CA SER A 472 9.10 4.78 -21.67
C SER A 472 9.55 6.23 -21.92
N LYS A 473 8.59 7.14 -22.11
CA LYS A 473 8.83 8.58 -22.27
C LYS A 473 9.38 9.23 -20.98
N PHE A 474 9.23 8.57 -19.82
CA PHE A 474 9.60 9.07 -18.50
C PHE A 474 10.58 8.17 -17.76
N THR A 475 11.21 7.22 -18.47
CA THR A 475 12.16 6.23 -17.93
C THR A 475 13.51 6.34 -18.60
N ARG A 476 14.54 5.82 -17.92
CA ARG A 476 15.89 5.63 -18.49
C ARG A 476 15.91 4.34 -19.30
N ASN A 477 15.76 4.45 -20.60
CA ASN A 477 15.56 3.29 -21.49
C ASN A 477 16.83 2.46 -21.72
N GLU A 478 18.01 3.02 -21.40
CA GLU A 478 19.31 2.35 -21.52
C GLU A 478 19.63 1.46 -20.30
N THR A 479 18.82 1.48 -19.26
CA THR A 479 19.05 0.64 -18.07
C THR A 479 18.84 -0.84 -18.37
N VAL A 480 19.38 -1.71 -17.50
CA VAL A 480 19.17 -3.16 -17.60
C VAL A 480 17.68 -3.45 -17.47
N GLY A 481 17.11 -4.14 -18.46
CA GLY A 481 15.66 -4.40 -18.53
C GLY A 481 14.85 -3.30 -19.23
N GLY A 482 15.50 -2.23 -19.73
CA GLY A 482 14.87 -1.13 -20.46
C GLY A 482 13.88 -0.33 -19.61
N PRO A 483 12.79 0.21 -20.21
CA PRO A 483 11.79 0.99 -19.48
C PRO A 483 11.20 0.27 -18.28
N LEU A 484 10.93 -1.04 -18.41
CA LEU A 484 10.39 -1.84 -17.32
C LEU A 484 11.40 -1.99 -16.17
N GLY A 485 12.68 -2.18 -16.48
CA GLY A 485 13.75 -2.23 -15.49
C GLY A 485 13.82 -0.94 -14.67
N ASP A 486 13.74 0.22 -15.35
CA ASP A 486 13.73 1.52 -14.67
C ASP A 486 12.47 1.73 -13.81
N LEU A 487 11.29 1.24 -14.24
CA LEU A 487 10.07 1.26 -13.42
C LEU A 487 10.21 0.41 -12.14
N HIS A 488 10.96 -0.70 -12.21
CA HIS A 488 11.32 -1.47 -11.01
C HIS A 488 12.29 -0.70 -10.10
N GLU A 489 13.34 -0.09 -10.65
CA GLU A 489 14.29 0.74 -9.87
C GLU A 489 13.62 1.96 -9.24
N MET A 490 12.69 2.61 -9.94
CA MET A 490 11.88 3.69 -9.41
C MET A 490 10.82 3.22 -8.40
N GLN A 491 10.71 1.93 -8.12
CA GLN A 491 9.71 1.35 -7.20
C GLN A 491 8.28 1.78 -7.56
N CYS A 492 7.94 1.73 -8.85
CA CYS A 492 6.65 2.18 -9.37
C CYS A 492 5.53 1.16 -9.08
N VAL A 493 5.15 1.03 -7.81
CA VAL A 493 4.22 0.00 -7.29
C VAL A 493 2.89 0.00 -8.03
N TRP A 494 2.31 1.18 -8.33
CA TRP A 494 1.01 1.25 -9.02
C TRP A 494 1.08 0.61 -10.41
N TYR A 495 2.16 0.84 -11.17
CA TYR A 495 2.33 0.28 -12.51
C TYR A 495 2.49 -1.24 -12.44
N LEU A 496 3.38 -1.71 -11.56
CA LEU A 496 3.64 -3.14 -11.38
C LEU A 496 2.38 -3.89 -10.96
N THR A 497 1.54 -3.30 -10.10
CA THR A 497 0.28 -3.92 -9.68
C THR A 497 -0.73 -3.99 -10.83
N GLU A 498 -0.97 -2.90 -11.55
CA GLU A 498 -1.90 -2.88 -12.70
C GLU A 498 -1.42 -3.79 -13.83
N ASP A 499 -0.10 -3.86 -14.09
CA ASP A 499 0.51 -4.75 -15.10
C ASP A 499 0.37 -6.23 -14.69
N GLY A 500 0.58 -6.54 -13.41
CA GLY A 500 0.38 -7.88 -12.87
C GLY A 500 -1.08 -8.34 -12.95
N GLU A 501 -2.03 -7.47 -12.62
CA GLU A 501 -3.46 -7.76 -12.73
C GLU A 501 -3.89 -7.94 -14.20
N SER A 502 -3.33 -7.15 -15.12
CA SER A 502 -3.55 -7.32 -16.55
C SER A 502 -3.10 -8.70 -17.02
N TYR A 503 -1.89 -9.12 -16.66
CA TYR A 503 -1.42 -10.48 -16.98
C TYR A 503 -2.25 -11.58 -16.32
N LEU A 504 -2.77 -11.35 -15.11
CA LEU A 504 -3.67 -12.31 -14.45
C LEU A 504 -4.98 -12.49 -15.23
N ARG A 505 -5.61 -11.40 -15.71
CA ARG A 505 -6.82 -11.46 -16.57
C ARG A 505 -6.53 -12.20 -17.87
N GLN A 506 -5.35 -11.98 -18.47
CA GLN A 506 -4.89 -12.67 -19.67
C GLN A 506 -4.44 -14.13 -19.43
N ARG A 507 -4.53 -14.63 -18.18
CA ARG A 507 -4.04 -15.97 -17.79
C ARG A 507 -2.53 -16.19 -18.03
N LYS A 508 -1.74 -15.14 -18.10
CA LYS A 508 -0.27 -15.18 -18.16
C LYS A 508 0.30 -15.19 -16.74
N LEU A 509 0.06 -16.29 -16.01
CA LEU A 509 0.26 -16.38 -14.56
C LEU A 509 1.69 -16.15 -14.11
N GLY A 510 2.70 -16.58 -14.89
CA GLY A 510 4.10 -16.37 -14.58
C GLY A 510 4.50 -14.90 -14.55
N LEU A 511 4.06 -14.13 -15.57
CA LEU A 511 4.29 -12.68 -15.63
C LEU A 511 3.54 -11.95 -14.51
N ALA A 512 2.31 -12.36 -14.23
CA ALA A 512 1.53 -11.80 -13.13
C ALA A 512 2.24 -11.97 -11.79
N LEU A 513 2.63 -13.21 -11.43
CA LEU A 513 3.38 -13.50 -10.21
C LEU A 513 4.68 -12.72 -10.12
N LYS A 514 5.38 -12.59 -11.24
CA LYS A 514 6.63 -11.83 -11.29
C LYS A 514 6.44 -10.38 -10.86
N ARG A 515 5.34 -9.72 -11.30
CA ARG A 515 5.01 -8.35 -10.90
C ARG A 515 4.63 -8.29 -9.42
N PHE A 516 3.83 -9.22 -8.93
CA PHE A 516 3.42 -9.23 -7.53
C PHE A 516 4.59 -9.54 -6.59
N HIS A 517 5.50 -10.44 -6.96
CA HIS A 517 6.75 -10.65 -6.24
C HIS A 517 7.64 -9.41 -6.23
N ALA A 518 7.70 -8.67 -7.35
CA ALA A 518 8.45 -7.43 -7.40
C ALA A 518 7.89 -6.38 -6.44
N VAL A 519 6.56 -6.25 -6.34
CA VAL A 519 5.93 -5.37 -5.35
C VAL A 519 6.28 -5.82 -3.93
N ASN A 520 6.16 -7.12 -3.60
CA ASN A 520 6.55 -7.62 -2.28
C ASN A 520 8.02 -7.28 -1.96
N ASN A 521 8.92 -7.48 -2.93
CA ASN A 521 10.35 -7.17 -2.73
C ASN A 521 10.59 -5.67 -2.51
N ILE A 522 9.81 -4.77 -3.14
CA ILE A 522 9.88 -3.33 -2.88
C ILE A 522 9.53 -3.04 -1.41
N PHE A 523 8.49 -3.66 -0.86
CA PHE A 523 8.14 -3.50 0.55
C PHE A 523 9.17 -4.14 1.49
N ASP A 524 9.82 -5.25 1.09
CA ASP A 524 10.97 -5.81 1.81
C ASP A 524 12.13 -4.81 1.84
N VAL A 525 12.45 -4.14 0.71
CA VAL A 525 13.49 -3.11 0.64
C VAL A 525 13.14 -1.92 1.53
N TRP A 526 11.90 -1.43 1.51
CA TRP A 526 11.47 -0.32 2.38
C TRP A 526 11.62 -0.67 3.87
N TYR A 527 11.29 -1.89 4.25
CA TYR A 527 11.51 -2.36 5.62
C TYR A 527 13.01 -2.40 5.99
N GLU A 528 13.87 -2.77 5.04
CA GLU A 528 15.32 -2.83 5.26
C GLU A 528 15.97 -1.45 5.26
N ASP A 529 15.52 -0.52 4.41
CA ASP A 529 16.05 0.83 4.30
C ASP A 529 15.90 1.62 5.60
N GLN A 530 14.93 1.28 6.45
CA GLN A 530 14.80 1.89 7.77
C GLN A 530 16.05 1.70 8.63
N PHE A 531 16.85 0.65 8.38
CA PHE A 531 18.06 0.37 9.12
C PHE A 531 19.04 1.57 9.12
N ASP A 532 19.19 2.24 7.99
CA ASP A 532 20.04 3.42 7.88
C ASP A 532 19.50 4.60 8.70
N PHE A 533 18.18 4.70 8.83
CA PHE A 533 17.54 5.76 9.61
C PHE A 533 17.71 5.59 11.12
N HIS A 534 17.93 4.39 11.64
CA HIS A 534 18.27 4.20 13.06
C HIS A 534 19.53 4.94 13.48
N SER A 535 20.47 5.15 12.56
CA SER A 535 21.70 5.91 12.79
C SER A 535 21.57 7.36 12.33
N PHE A 536 21.00 7.57 11.12
CA PHE A 536 20.88 8.88 10.48
C PHE A 536 20.04 9.84 11.34
N SER A 537 18.87 9.42 11.79
CA SER A 537 17.94 10.26 12.55
C SER A 537 18.53 10.75 13.86
N LEU A 538 19.24 9.87 14.57
CA LEU A 538 19.96 10.26 15.79
C LEU A 538 21.05 11.29 15.52
N ARG A 539 21.82 11.11 14.46
CA ARG A 539 22.92 12.01 14.08
C ARG A 539 22.42 13.36 13.62
N LYS A 540 21.24 13.43 13.01
CA LYS A 540 20.61 14.64 12.49
C LYS A 540 19.62 15.28 13.45
N GLY A 541 19.40 14.71 14.62
CA GLY A 541 18.46 15.21 15.61
C GLY A 541 17.01 15.18 15.14
N MET A 542 16.64 14.26 14.24
CA MET A 542 15.26 14.12 13.71
C MET A 542 14.48 13.10 14.54
N ILE A 543 14.24 13.42 15.83
CA ILE A 543 13.80 12.41 16.80
C ILE A 543 12.31 12.12 16.69
N ARG A 544 11.45 13.13 16.70
CA ARG A 544 9.98 12.96 16.61
C ARG A 544 9.59 12.24 15.32
N ALA A 545 10.12 12.72 14.17
CA ALA A 545 9.89 12.09 12.88
C ALA A 545 10.40 10.64 12.82
N TYR A 546 11.48 10.32 13.54
CA TYR A 546 12.00 8.95 13.63
C TYR A 546 11.04 8.03 14.41
N ILE A 547 10.48 8.49 15.53
CA ILE A 547 9.48 7.73 16.28
C ILE A 547 8.24 7.48 15.44
N ASP A 548 7.75 8.49 14.74
CA ASP A 548 6.60 8.37 13.84
C ASP A 548 6.88 7.38 12.70
N MET A 549 8.09 7.43 12.12
CA MET A 549 8.52 6.47 11.09
C MET A 549 8.52 5.04 11.63
N ILE A 550 9.10 4.78 12.82
CA ILE A 550 9.13 3.44 13.41
C ILE A 550 7.71 2.91 13.68
N ARG A 551 6.81 3.78 14.18
CA ARG A 551 5.41 3.41 14.42
C ARG A 551 4.68 3.09 13.11
N TRP A 552 4.88 3.89 12.08
CA TRP A 552 4.32 3.65 10.75
C TRP A 552 4.86 2.36 10.11
N GLU A 553 6.16 2.13 10.20
CA GLU A 553 6.84 0.94 9.67
C GLU A 553 6.32 -0.38 10.29
N ASN A 554 5.86 -0.36 11.53
CA ASN A 554 5.23 -1.53 12.15
C ASN A 554 3.94 -1.95 11.43
N HIS A 555 3.33 -1.04 10.67
CA HIS A 555 2.11 -1.25 9.87
C HIS A 555 2.35 -1.13 8.36
N LEU A 556 3.61 -1.18 7.90
CA LEU A 556 3.98 -0.96 6.50
C LEU A 556 3.20 -1.85 5.52
N ARG A 557 2.94 -3.11 5.90
CA ARG A 557 2.23 -4.08 5.06
C ARG A 557 0.71 -3.98 5.12
N ASP A 558 0.17 -3.08 5.93
CA ASP A 558 -1.25 -2.68 5.89
C ASP A 558 -1.56 -1.67 4.75
N HIS A 559 -0.51 -1.18 4.08
CA HIS A 559 -0.66 -0.22 3.01
C HIS A 559 -1.52 -0.75 1.86
N PRO A 560 -2.52 0.02 1.34
CA PRO A 560 -3.48 -0.45 0.32
C PRO A 560 -2.83 -1.01 -0.96
N TYR A 561 -1.70 -0.46 -1.39
CA TYR A 561 -0.99 -0.99 -2.55
C TYR A 561 -0.37 -2.36 -2.29
N TYR A 562 0.15 -2.61 -1.07
CA TYR A 562 0.63 -3.94 -0.70
C TYR A 562 -0.53 -4.93 -0.66
N THR A 563 -1.60 -4.57 0.06
CA THR A 563 -2.79 -5.43 0.21
C THR A 563 -3.36 -5.83 -1.14
N ARG A 564 -3.56 -4.88 -2.07
CA ARG A 564 -4.07 -5.17 -3.42
C ARG A 564 -3.18 -6.15 -4.19
N SER A 565 -1.88 -5.90 -4.22
CA SER A 565 -0.92 -6.75 -4.93
C SER A 565 -0.79 -8.14 -4.29
N ALA A 566 -0.74 -8.20 -2.97
CA ALA A 566 -0.61 -9.46 -2.23
C ALA A 566 -1.85 -10.34 -2.38
N LEU A 567 -3.06 -9.78 -2.28
CA LEU A 567 -4.30 -10.50 -2.53
C LEU A 567 -4.38 -11.03 -3.97
N ALA A 568 -3.93 -10.26 -4.95
CA ALA A 568 -3.85 -10.70 -6.35
C ALA A 568 -2.85 -11.86 -6.53
N ALA A 569 -1.69 -11.82 -5.85
CA ALA A 569 -0.73 -12.92 -5.82
C ALA A 569 -1.34 -14.19 -5.21
N VAL A 570 -2.03 -14.07 -4.06
CA VAL A 570 -2.68 -15.22 -3.41
C VAL A 570 -3.75 -15.82 -4.31
N LYS A 571 -4.60 -14.99 -4.95
CA LYS A 571 -5.59 -15.45 -5.93
C LYS A 571 -4.94 -16.20 -7.09
N THR A 572 -3.79 -15.73 -7.57
CA THR A 572 -3.03 -16.39 -8.65
C THR A 572 -2.54 -17.77 -8.19
N TYR A 573 -2.01 -17.90 -6.98
CA TYR A 573 -1.58 -19.21 -6.45
C TYR A 573 -2.74 -20.16 -6.16
N ILE A 574 -3.90 -19.65 -5.72
CA ILE A 574 -5.13 -20.46 -5.60
C ILE A 574 -5.53 -20.99 -6.99
N LEU A 575 -5.49 -20.14 -8.01
CA LEU A 575 -5.82 -20.54 -9.38
C LEU A 575 -4.88 -21.61 -9.92
N ILE A 576 -3.57 -21.51 -9.64
CA ILE A 576 -2.58 -22.54 -10.02
C ILE A 576 -2.86 -23.86 -9.27
N HIS A 577 -3.27 -23.80 -8.01
CA HIS A 577 -3.64 -24.98 -7.25
C HIS A 577 -4.90 -25.67 -7.80
N ASP A 578 -5.94 -24.89 -8.10
CA ASP A 578 -7.23 -25.41 -8.54
C ASP A 578 -7.20 -25.87 -10.00
N GLN A 579 -6.36 -25.23 -10.84
CA GLN A 579 -6.23 -25.50 -12.27
C GLN A 579 -4.76 -25.66 -12.70
N PRO A 580 -4.10 -26.77 -12.35
CA PRO A 580 -2.67 -26.98 -12.66
C PRO A 580 -2.32 -26.92 -14.16
N ASP A 581 -3.27 -27.20 -15.02
CA ASP A 581 -3.07 -27.16 -16.48
C ASP A 581 -2.72 -25.75 -17.00
N LEU A 582 -3.13 -24.69 -16.28
CA LEU A 582 -2.81 -23.29 -16.63
C LEU A 582 -1.33 -22.94 -16.49
N VAL A 583 -0.52 -23.78 -15.84
CA VAL A 583 0.94 -23.61 -15.71
C VAL A 583 1.62 -23.52 -17.09
N HIS A 584 1.02 -24.08 -18.14
CA HIS A 584 1.58 -24.09 -19.49
C HIS A 584 1.05 -22.97 -20.39
N GLY A 585 0.37 -21.97 -19.84
CA GLY A 585 -0.23 -20.84 -20.55
C GLY A 585 -1.74 -20.99 -20.81
N PRO A 586 -2.39 -19.98 -21.37
CA PRO A 586 -3.82 -20.00 -21.58
C PRO A 586 -4.22 -21.14 -22.53
N ILE A 587 -5.17 -21.95 -22.09
CA ILE A 587 -5.81 -22.96 -22.95
C ILE A 587 -6.77 -22.20 -23.85
N PRO A 588 -6.71 -22.35 -25.19
CA PRO A 588 -7.67 -21.71 -26.09
C PRO A 588 -9.10 -22.08 -25.70
N SER A 589 -9.94 -21.07 -25.52
CA SER A 589 -11.35 -21.24 -25.22
C SER A 589 -12.02 -22.03 -26.33
N ARG A 590 -12.84 -23.01 -25.99
CA ARG A 590 -13.61 -23.81 -26.94
C ARG A 590 -14.52 -22.91 -27.79
N VAL A 591 -14.39 -22.99 -29.10
CA VAL A 591 -15.44 -22.64 -30.02
C VAL A 591 -16.25 -23.94 -30.24
N ASN A 592 -17.54 -23.85 -29.86
CA ASN A 592 -18.62 -24.81 -30.08
C ASN A 592 -18.65 -26.14 -29.30
N GLY A 593 -19.76 -26.28 -28.59
CA GLY A 593 -20.16 -27.44 -27.83
C GLY A 593 -20.48 -28.65 -28.75
N THR A 594 -20.10 -29.79 -28.24
CA THR A 594 -20.89 -31.03 -28.27
C THR A 594 -20.19 -32.05 -27.39
N ALA A 595 -21.02 -32.85 -26.71
CA ALA A 595 -20.85 -34.08 -25.97
C ALA A 595 -19.46 -34.62 -25.57
N GLU A 596 -19.34 -35.01 -24.33
CA GLU A 596 -18.23 -35.76 -23.74
C GLU A 596 -17.95 -37.08 -24.49
N GLY A 597 -16.75 -37.16 -25.08
CA GLY A 597 -16.22 -38.32 -25.72
C GLY A 597 -14.69 -38.32 -25.72
N GLU A 598 -14.05 -39.47 -25.87
CA GLU A 598 -12.59 -39.68 -25.90
C GLU A 598 -11.85 -38.75 -26.89
N ALA A 599 -12.54 -38.19 -27.89
CA ALA A 599 -12.00 -37.17 -28.81
C ALA A 599 -11.60 -35.87 -28.12
N ASP A 600 -12.25 -35.50 -27.03
CA ASP A 600 -12.05 -34.25 -26.28
C ASP A 600 -10.73 -34.25 -25.46
N SER A 601 -10.35 -35.43 -24.98
CA SER A 601 -9.07 -35.62 -24.28
C SER A 601 -7.86 -35.49 -25.22
N ALA A 602 -8.05 -35.85 -26.48
CA ALA A 602 -7.00 -35.80 -27.50
C ALA A 602 -6.80 -34.35 -28.01
N GLU A 603 -7.87 -33.57 -28.16
CA GLU A 603 -7.78 -32.14 -28.51
C GLU A 603 -7.19 -31.32 -27.38
N ARG A 604 -7.58 -31.60 -26.13
CA ARG A 604 -6.99 -30.97 -24.94
C ARG A 604 -5.49 -31.26 -24.84
N LYS A 605 -5.07 -32.51 -25.08
CA LYS A 605 -3.65 -32.90 -25.18
C LYS A 605 -2.94 -32.20 -26.35
N LYS A 606 -3.60 -32.00 -27.50
CA LYS A 606 -3.03 -31.23 -28.64
C LYS A 606 -2.89 -29.74 -28.31
N ALA A 607 -3.89 -29.12 -27.67
CA ALA A 607 -3.86 -27.72 -27.25
C ALA A 607 -2.76 -27.48 -26.20
N LEU A 608 -2.63 -28.37 -25.21
CA LEU A 608 -1.58 -28.33 -24.20
C LEU A 608 -0.19 -28.47 -24.83
N LYS A 609 -0.05 -29.37 -25.79
CA LYS A 609 1.19 -29.57 -26.56
C LYS A 609 1.55 -28.34 -27.40
N LYS A 610 0.54 -27.64 -27.95
CA LYS A 610 0.70 -26.39 -28.72
C LYS A 610 1.12 -25.24 -27.80
N ALA A 611 0.45 -25.06 -26.66
CA ALA A 611 0.78 -24.07 -25.66
C ALA A 611 2.21 -24.25 -25.10
N LYS A 612 2.59 -25.49 -24.77
CA LYS A 612 3.95 -25.81 -24.32
C LYS A 612 5.01 -25.52 -25.40
N ARG A 613 4.67 -25.74 -26.66
CA ARG A 613 5.58 -25.47 -27.80
C ARG A 613 5.74 -23.98 -28.07
N GLU A 614 4.67 -23.21 -27.84
CA GLU A 614 4.66 -21.75 -27.97
C GLU A 614 5.45 -21.10 -26.82
N GLN A 615 5.28 -21.59 -25.60
CA GLN A 615 6.08 -21.17 -24.44
C GLN A 615 7.57 -21.42 -24.66
N LEU A 616 7.95 -22.62 -25.12
CA LEU A 616 9.32 -22.95 -25.48
C LEU A 616 9.88 -22.07 -26.63
N ARG A 617 9.02 -21.63 -27.55
CA ARG A 617 9.39 -20.70 -28.63
C ARG A 617 9.63 -19.30 -28.09
N LEU A 618 8.79 -18.83 -27.15
CA LEU A 618 8.97 -17.56 -26.47
C LEU A 618 10.25 -17.56 -25.61
N GLU A 619 10.50 -18.63 -24.86
CA GLU A 619 11.72 -18.80 -24.08
C GLU A 619 12.98 -18.78 -24.98
N LYS A 620 12.92 -19.44 -26.14
CA LYS A 620 14.04 -19.42 -27.13
C LYS A 620 14.20 -18.05 -27.77
N ALA A 621 13.12 -17.35 -28.06
CA ALA A 621 13.18 -16.00 -28.63
C ALA A 621 13.77 -14.99 -27.63
N GLU A 622 13.43 -15.12 -26.36
CA GLU A 622 13.99 -14.31 -25.26
C GLU A 622 15.48 -14.66 -25.03
N ALA A 623 15.84 -15.94 -25.09
CA ALA A 623 17.24 -16.37 -25.01
C ALA A 623 18.06 -15.80 -26.18
N ALA A 624 17.52 -15.85 -27.41
CA ALA A 624 18.19 -15.28 -28.60
C ALA A 624 18.35 -13.75 -28.52
N LYS A 625 17.35 -13.02 -27.98
CA LYS A 625 17.45 -11.58 -27.69
C LYS A 625 18.53 -11.28 -26.64
N ARG A 626 18.72 -12.15 -25.66
CA ARG A 626 19.78 -12.05 -24.65
C ARG A 626 21.18 -12.22 -25.30
N ASP A 627 21.34 -13.23 -26.14
CA ASP A 627 22.61 -13.50 -26.80
C ASP A 627 23.00 -12.36 -27.74
N LEU A 628 22.04 -11.76 -28.44
CA LEU A 628 22.27 -10.56 -29.28
C LEU A 628 22.68 -9.34 -28.43
N LYS A 629 22.07 -9.12 -27.25
CA LYS A 629 22.47 -8.05 -26.33
C LYS A 629 23.84 -8.30 -25.71
N LYS A 630 24.20 -9.54 -25.39
CA LYS A 630 25.56 -9.90 -24.92
C LYS A 630 26.64 -9.59 -25.98
N ALA A 631 26.33 -9.84 -27.24
CA ALA A 631 27.26 -9.55 -28.35
C ALA A 631 27.48 -8.04 -28.57
N SER A 632 26.49 -7.19 -28.19
CA SER A 632 26.59 -5.73 -28.35
C SER A 632 27.21 -5.00 -27.14
N SER A 633 27.31 -5.63 -25.96
CA SER A 633 27.73 -5.00 -24.71
C SER A 633 29.21 -5.17 -24.36
N THR A 634 30.05 -5.74 -25.24
CA THR A 634 31.48 -5.99 -25.00
C THR A 634 32.39 -4.76 -25.18
N LYS A 635 31.88 -3.54 -25.21
CA LYS A 635 32.68 -2.32 -25.19
C LYS A 635 32.19 -1.31 -24.16
N GLY A 636 32.90 -1.26 -23.05
CA GLY A 636 32.95 -0.05 -22.21
C GLY A 636 32.50 -0.19 -20.77
N GLY A 637 33.43 -0.05 -19.81
CA GLY A 637 33.24 0.55 -18.50
C GLY A 637 32.94 -0.41 -17.33
N ASP A 638 33.81 -0.34 -16.31
CA ASP A 638 33.61 -0.87 -14.94
C ASP A 638 32.35 -0.26 -14.27
N GLY A 639 31.17 -0.76 -14.65
CA GLY A 639 29.90 -0.51 -13.94
C GLY A 639 29.38 -1.83 -13.41
N GLU A 640 28.82 -1.85 -12.20
CA GLU A 640 28.13 -3.00 -11.63
C GLU A 640 27.19 -3.62 -12.69
N THR A 641 27.56 -4.79 -13.18
CA THR A 641 26.71 -5.56 -14.10
C THR A 641 25.50 -6.02 -13.32
N GLY A 642 24.37 -5.34 -13.48
CA GLY A 642 23.09 -5.76 -12.92
C GLY A 642 22.83 -7.23 -13.26
N LYS A 643 22.49 -8.04 -12.25
CA LYS A 643 22.25 -9.47 -12.43
C LYS A 643 21.16 -9.66 -13.48
N GLU A 644 21.49 -10.38 -14.54
CA GLU A 644 20.56 -10.73 -15.61
C GLU A 644 19.39 -11.56 -15.03
N ASP A 645 18.16 -11.25 -15.41
CA ASP A 645 16.98 -11.96 -14.93
C ASP A 645 16.98 -13.42 -15.41
N SER A 646 17.09 -14.35 -14.48
CA SER A 646 17.18 -15.79 -14.76
C SER A 646 15.82 -16.43 -15.09
N ASP A 647 14.70 -15.73 -14.91
CA ASP A 647 13.33 -16.22 -15.16
C ASP A 647 12.44 -15.10 -15.73
N PRO A 648 12.66 -14.66 -16.99
CA PRO A 648 11.95 -13.50 -17.56
C PRO A 648 10.44 -13.69 -17.66
N LEU A 649 9.97 -14.92 -17.87
CA LEU A 649 8.55 -15.26 -18.01
C LEU A 649 7.89 -15.72 -16.70
N GLY A 650 8.65 -15.83 -15.62
CA GLY A 650 8.12 -16.31 -14.33
C GLY A 650 7.77 -17.80 -14.31
N THR A 651 8.40 -18.57 -15.20
CA THR A 651 8.12 -20.01 -15.36
C THR A 651 8.40 -20.78 -14.08
N LYS A 652 9.47 -20.45 -13.36
CA LYS A 652 9.83 -21.09 -12.08
C LYS A 652 8.80 -20.78 -10.96
N LEU A 653 8.19 -19.59 -10.99
CA LEU A 653 7.19 -19.19 -10.01
C LEU A 653 5.89 -19.97 -10.18
N VAL A 654 5.52 -20.29 -11.42
CA VAL A 654 4.31 -21.04 -11.75
C VAL A 654 4.48 -22.54 -11.56
N GLN A 655 5.69 -23.06 -11.90
CA GLN A 655 6.00 -24.50 -11.80
C GLN A 655 6.32 -24.95 -10.36
N THR A 656 5.65 -24.37 -9.38
CA THR A 656 5.81 -24.75 -7.97
C THR A 656 5.00 -25.98 -7.61
N SER A 657 5.56 -26.89 -6.81
CA SER A 657 4.86 -28.04 -6.26
C SER A 657 3.93 -27.68 -5.09
N GLU A 658 4.14 -26.49 -4.47
CA GLU A 658 3.42 -26.05 -3.27
C GLU A 658 2.84 -24.63 -3.41
N PRO A 659 1.91 -24.41 -4.36
CA PRO A 659 1.39 -23.06 -4.63
C PRO A 659 0.74 -22.41 -3.41
N LEU A 660 -0.03 -23.14 -2.63
CA LEU A 660 -0.67 -22.62 -1.42
C LEU A 660 0.31 -22.30 -0.29
N LYS A 661 1.47 -22.94 -0.24
CA LYS A 661 2.54 -22.57 0.69
C LYS A 661 3.21 -21.27 0.25
N ASN A 662 3.44 -21.12 -1.05
CA ASN A 662 3.97 -19.88 -1.60
C ASN A 662 3.00 -18.70 -1.43
N ALA A 663 1.69 -18.94 -1.50
CA ALA A 663 0.67 -17.94 -1.19
C ALA A 663 0.81 -17.37 0.23
N MET A 664 1.25 -18.18 1.20
CA MET A 664 1.43 -17.73 2.59
C MET A 664 2.50 -16.64 2.75
N LYS A 665 3.46 -16.55 1.83
CA LYS A 665 4.44 -15.45 1.83
C LYS A 665 3.76 -14.07 1.77
N PHE A 666 2.66 -13.98 1.05
CA PHE A 666 1.86 -12.76 0.88
C PHE A 666 0.74 -12.63 1.91
N LEU A 667 0.13 -13.75 2.25
CA LEU A 667 -1.05 -13.78 3.12
C LEU A 667 -0.71 -13.61 4.60
N SER A 668 0.38 -14.23 5.10
CA SER A 668 0.73 -14.15 6.53
C SER A 668 0.92 -12.72 7.02
N PRO A 669 1.69 -11.86 6.32
CA PRO A 669 1.83 -10.46 6.73
C PRO A 669 0.51 -9.68 6.72
N LEU A 670 -0.41 -9.98 5.79
CA LEU A 670 -1.72 -9.35 5.74
C LEU A 670 -2.61 -9.74 6.92
N LEU A 671 -2.62 -11.03 7.29
CA LEU A 671 -3.40 -11.50 8.44
C LEU A 671 -2.89 -10.89 9.77
N GLU A 672 -1.59 -10.59 9.85
CA GLU A 672 -0.97 -9.95 11.02
C GLU A 672 -1.21 -8.45 11.06
N CYS A 673 -0.99 -7.74 9.94
CA CYS A 673 -1.04 -6.27 9.89
C CYS A 673 -2.45 -5.72 9.61
N SER A 674 -3.33 -6.48 8.92
CA SER A 674 -4.66 -6.04 8.50
C SER A 674 -5.78 -6.99 8.96
N PRO A 675 -5.85 -7.37 10.25
CA PRO A 675 -6.85 -8.35 10.73
C PRO A 675 -8.29 -7.87 10.56
N GLY A 676 -8.54 -6.55 10.52
CA GLY A 676 -9.85 -5.94 10.28
C GLY A 676 -10.25 -5.80 8.81
N ASN A 677 -9.48 -6.35 7.86
CA ASN A 677 -9.79 -6.26 6.44
C ASN A 677 -10.57 -7.49 5.97
N MET A 678 -11.82 -7.28 5.54
CA MET A 678 -12.73 -8.35 5.09
C MET A 678 -12.13 -9.18 3.93
N ASP A 679 -11.49 -8.54 2.93
CA ASP A 679 -10.95 -9.25 1.78
C ASP A 679 -9.74 -10.12 2.15
N VAL A 680 -8.97 -9.71 3.15
CA VAL A 680 -7.87 -10.50 3.72
C VAL A 680 -8.41 -11.74 4.41
N GLN A 681 -9.45 -11.60 5.25
CA GLN A 681 -10.05 -12.73 5.95
C GLN A 681 -10.72 -13.72 4.99
N LYS A 682 -11.49 -13.22 4.01
CA LYS A 682 -12.09 -14.06 2.96
C LYS A 682 -11.04 -14.86 2.19
N THR A 683 -9.95 -14.20 1.80
CA THR A 683 -8.86 -14.85 1.07
C THR A 683 -8.09 -15.83 1.95
N GLY A 684 -7.93 -15.50 3.24
CA GLY A 684 -7.35 -16.41 4.25
C GLY A 684 -8.15 -17.71 4.35
N PHE A 685 -9.46 -17.61 4.46
CA PHE A 685 -10.34 -18.77 4.45
C PHE A 685 -10.13 -19.65 3.21
N GLU A 686 -10.06 -19.03 2.01
CA GLU A 686 -9.86 -19.77 0.75
C GLU A 686 -8.54 -20.55 0.71
N VAL A 687 -7.48 -20.02 1.27
CA VAL A 687 -6.19 -20.72 1.37
C VAL A 687 -6.23 -21.82 2.43
N PHE A 688 -6.78 -21.54 3.61
CA PHE A 688 -6.74 -22.47 4.72
C PHE A 688 -7.65 -23.67 4.52
N ILE A 689 -8.84 -23.48 3.93
CA ILE A 689 -9.75 -24.61 3.63
C ILE A 689 -9.11 -25.58 2.63
N ARG A 690 -8.43 -25.09 1.58
CA ARG A 690 -7.71 -25.92 0.61
C ARG A 690 -6.48 -26.62 1.19
N ARG A 691 -5.90 -26.06 2.25
CA ARG A 691 -4.77 -26.66 2.99
C ARG A 691 -5.22 -27.58 4.12
N ASN A 692 -6.50 -27.81 4.28
CA ASN A 692 -7.11 -28.59 5.39
C ASN A 692 -6.70 -28.04 6.79
N LYS A 693 -6.51 -26.69 6.90
CA LYS A 693 -6.19 -26.00 8.14
C LYS A 693 -7.46 -25.42 8.77
N TYR A 694 -8.34 -26.32 9.24
CA TYR A 694 -9.71 -25.97 9.65
C TYR A 694 -9.75 -24.93 10.78
N LEU A 695 -8.89 -25.01 11.80
CA LEU A 695 -8.83 -23.99 12.88
C LEU A 695 -8.47 -22.59 12.35
N LEU A 696 -7.54 -22.51 11.40
CA LEU A 696 -7.17 -21.23 10.80
C LEU A 696 -8.28 -20.71 9.86
N ALA A 697 -8.98 -21.61 9.16
CA ALA A 697 -10.15 -21.25 8.37
C ALA A 697 -11.27 -20.73 9.27
N LEU A 698 -11.54 -21.38 10.41
CA LEU A 698 -12.51 -20.92 11.41
C LEU A 698 -12.14 -19.56 11.99
N LYS A 699 -10.86 -19.33 12.32
CA LYS A 699 -10.38 -18.01 12.77
C LYS A 699 -10.71 -16.91 11.76
N CYS A 700 -10.55 -17.18 10.47
CA CYS A 700 -10.91 -16.23 9.42
C CYS A 700 -12.44 -16.00 9.34
N LEU A 701 -13.26 -17.02 9.52
CA LEU A 701 -14.73 -16.88 9.57
C LEU A 701 -15.17 -16.02 10.76
N LEU A 702 -14.63 -16.29 11.94
CA LEU A 702 -14.93 -15.50 13.16
C LEU A 702 -14.52 -14.04 12.99
N ALA A 703 -13.34 -13.78 12.44
CA ALA A 703 -12.88 -12.43 12.14
C ALA A 703 -13.78 -11.75 11.10
N SER A 704 -14.17 -12.45 10.02
CA SER A 704 -15.12 -11.92 9.03
C SER A 704 -16.47 -11.59 9.65
N HIS A 705 -16.98 -12.46 10.52
CA HIS A 705 -18.25 -12.24 11.23
C HIS A 705 -18.20 -11.02 12.14
N SER A 706 -17.08 -10.80 12.84
CA SER A 706 -16.89 -9.61 13.68
C SER A 706 -16.80 -8.30 12.90
N ILE A 707 -16.37 -8.35 11.63
CA ILE A 707 -16.29 -7.19 10.75
C ILE A 707 -17.66 -6.87 10.14
N ASP A 708 -18.32 -7.88 9.58
CA ASP A 708 -19.63 -7.76 8.93
C ASP A 708 -20.32 -9.13 8.94
N SER A 709 -21.28 -9.31 9.86
CA SER A 709 -22.02 -10.56 10.06
C SER A 709 -22.95 -10.92 8.90
N GLU A 710 -23.40 -9.90 8.15
CA GLU A 710 -24.34 -10.05 7.03
C GLU A 710 -23.63 -10.19 5.66
N ASN A 711 -22.31 -10.27 5.66
CA ASN A 711 -21.55 -10.31 4.41
C ASN A 711 -21.89 -11.52 3.54
N PRO A 712 -22.29 -11.35 2.27
CA PRO A 712 -22.73 -12.46 1.41
C PRO A 712 -21.64 -13.52 1.16
N ALA A 713 -20.37 -13.11 1.07
CA ALA A 713 -19.28 -14.07 0.92
C ALA A 713 -19.06 -14.89 2.20
N LEU A 714 -19.24 -14.30 3.38
CA LEU A 714 -19.19 -15.01 4.66
C LEU A 714 -20.26 -16.09 4.72
N HIS A 715 -21.51 -15.79 4.29
CA HIS A 715 -22.58 -16.77 4.23
C HIS A 715 -22.18 -18.00 3.40
N THR A 716 -21.64 -17.77 2.23
CA THR A 716 -21.14 -18.86 1.36
C THR A 716 -20.00 -19.65 2.02
N GLN A 717 -19.09 -18.97 2.70
CA GLN A 717 -17.93 -19.61 3.34
C GLN A 717 -18.32 -20.43 4.57
N ILE A 718 -19.29 -19.96 5.37
CA ILE A 718 -19.87 -20.72 6.49
C ILE A 718 -20.48 -22.05 6.00
N ALA A 719 -21.31 -22.00 4.94
CA ALA A 719 -21.90 -23.21 4.35
C ALA A 719 -20.84 -24.19 3.83
N ARG A 720 -19.83 -23.67 3.14
CA ARG A 720 -18.71 -24.49 2.62
C ARG A 720 -17.87 -25.09 3.75
N PHE A 721 -17.62 -24.35 4.83
CA PHE A 721 -16.89 -24.86 6.00
C PHE A 721 -17.67 -26.00 6.67
N ARG A 722 -18.97 -25.81 6.92
CA ARG A 722 -19.84 -26.87 7.50
C ARG A 722 -19.83 -28.13 6.63
N LYS A 723 -20.06 -27.97 5.32
CA LYS A 723 -20.05 -29.12 4.39
C LYS A 723 -18.69 -29.82 4.40
N ALA A 724 -17.58 -29.06 4.42
CA ALA A 724 -16.24 -29.64 4.47
C ALA A 724 -16.00 -30.46 5.74
N ILE A 725 -16.44 -29.97 6.91
CA ILE A 725 -16.32 -30.71 8.17
C ILE A 725 -17.22 -31.96 8.19
N ASP A 726 -18.45 -31.84 7.69
CA ASP A 726 -19.44 -32.95 7.67
C ASP A 726 -19.06 -34.08 6.69
N THR A 727 -18.24 -33.78 5.67
CA THR A 727 -17.82 -34.73 4.63
C THR A 727 -16.42 -35.28 4.82
N LEU A 728 -15.76 -35.00 5.97
CA LEU A 728 -14.43 -35.54 6.26
C LEU A 728 -14.45 -37.09 6.31
N SER A 729 -13.52 -37.71 5.58
CA SER A 729 -13.33 -39.16 5.57
C SER A 729 -12.74 -39.69 6.87
N GLU A 730 -11.91 -38.88 7.56
CA GLU A 730 -11.31 -39.19 8.85
C GLU A 730 -11.73 -38.16 9.89
N PRO A 731 -12.09 -38.59 11.12
CA PRO A 731 -12.46 -37.66 12.18
C PRO A 731 -11.26 -36.78 12.57
N LEU A 732 -11.54 -35.50 12.82
CA LEU A 732 -10.52 -34.58 13.36
C LEU A 732 -10.06 -35.03 14.75
N PRO A 733 -8.84 -34.67 15.15
CA PRO A 733 -8.36 -34.88 16.53
C PRO A 733 -9.38 -34.33 17.54
N PRO A 734 -9.63 -35.04 18.67
CA PRO A 734 -10.68 -34.65 19.62
C PRO A 734 -10.61 -33.17 20.06
N ASN A 735 -9.42 -32.69 20.40
CA ASN A 735 -9.20 -31.30 20.82
C ASN A 735 -9.57 -30.29 19.71
N VAL A 736 -9.30 -30.65 18.44
CA VAL A 736 -9.64 -29.78 17.29
C VAL A 736 -11.15 -29.78 17.05
N SER A 737 -11.79 -30.95 17.16
CA SER A 737 -13.25 -31.08 17.03
C SER A 737 -14.00 -30.33 18.12
N GLU A 738 -13.48 -30.32 19.35
CA GLU A 738 -14.05 -29.61 20.49
C GLU A 738 -14.01 -28.09 20.28
N VAL A 739 -12.84 -27.56 19.88
CA VAL A 739 -12.69 -26.13 19.58
C VAL A 739 -13.58 -25.71 18.41
N ILE A 740 -13.63 -26.51 17.33
CA ILE A 740 -14.51 -26.20 16.20
C ILE A 740 -15.98 -26.23 16.64
N ALA A 741 -16.39 -27.20 17.43
CA ALA A 741 -17.76 -27.27 17.89
C ALA A 741 -18.13 -26.07 18.78
N ALA A 742 -17.22 -25.64 19.67
CA ALA A 742 -17.47 -24.51 20.56
C ALA A 742 -17.52 -23.16 19.82
N ASP A 743 -16.58 -22.92 18.92
CA ASP A 743 -16.41 -21.61 18.28
C ASP A 743 -17.25 -21.45 17.00
N PHE A 744 -17.64 -22.55 16.35
CA PHE A 744 -18.45 -22.51 15.13
C PHE A 744 -19.97 -22.57 15.41
N ASP A 745 -20.39 -23.18 16.50
CA ASP A 745 -21.81 -23.30 16.87
C ASP A 745 -22.54 -21.95 17.00
N PRO A 746 -21.92 -20.88 17.51
CA PRO A 746 -22.51 -19.52 17.48
C PRO A 746 -22.77 -18.97 16.07
N LEU A 747 -21.98 -19.35 15.07
CA LEU A 747 -22.17 -18.94 13.68
C LEU A 747 -23.26 -19.74 12.98
N LEU A 748 -23.27 -21.06 13.23
CA LEU A 748 -24.22 -22.00 12.64
C LEU A 748 -24.35 -23.21 13.56
N PRO A 749 -25.41 -23.27 14.40
CA PRO A 749 -25.65 -24.37 15.32
C PRO A 749 -25.69 -25.72 14.60
N LYS A 750 -25.12 -26.76 15.20
CA LYS A 750 -25.05 -28.10 14.64
C LYS A 750 -26.45 -28.68 14.34
N SER A 751 -27.44 -28.29 15.11
CA SER A 751 -28.83 -28.72 14.95
C SER A 751 -29.57 -28.05 13.78
N GLN A 752 -29.00 -26.96 13.23
CA GLN A 752 -29.64 -26.20 12.16
C GLN A 752 -29.40 -26.86 10.79
N ASP A 753 -30.47 -27.08 10.07
CA ASP A 753 -30.41 -27.56 8.69
C ASP A 753 -29.88 -26.44 7.77
N LEU A 754 -28.86 -26.77 6.96
CA LEU A 754 -28.23 -25.86 6.03
C LEU A 754 -29.18 -25.31 4.98
N THR A 755 -30.10 -26.10 4.50
CA THR A 755 -31.06 -25.69 3.47
C THR A 755 -32.02 -24.63 4.03
N ASN A 756 -32.61 -24.92 5.19
CA ASN A 756 -33.50 -23.96 5.86
C ASN A 756 -32.77 -22.66 6.25
N TRP A 757 -31.53 -22.75 6.71
CA TRP A 757 -30.68 -21.58 7.03
C TRP A 757 -30.44 -20.73 5.79
N ASN A 758 -30.11 -21.33 4.66
CA ASN A 758 -29.88 -20.62 3.41
C ASN A 758 -31.16 -19.99 2.85
N GLU A 759 -32.29 -20.70 2.91
CA GLU A 759 -33.58 -20.15 2.44
C GLU A 759 -34.06 -18.96 3.33
N SER A 760 -33.79 -19.01 4.64
CA SER A 760 -34.02 -17.87 5.54
C SER A 760 -33.21 -16.66 5.12
N PHE A 761 -31.90 -16.84 4.87
CA PHE A 761 -31.03 -15.77 4.40
C PHE A 761 -31.50 -15.20 3.06
N LEU A 762 -31.82 -16.04 2.09
CA LEU A 762 -32.37 -15.61 0.81
C LEU A 762 -33.66 -14.79 0.99
N SER A 763 -34.55 -15.22 1.90
CA SER A 763 -35.81 -14.54 2.15
C SER A 763 -35.65 -13.15 2.75
N GLN A 764 -34.63 -12.96 3.59
CA GLN A 764 -34.30 -11.68 4.24
C GLN A 764 -33.68 -10.69 3.27
N HIS A 765 -32.91 -11.18 2.28
CA HIS A 765 -32.11 -10.35 1.39
C HIS A 765 -32.54 -10.36 -0.10
N LYS A 766 -33.81 -10.63 -0.37
CA LYS A 766 -34.36 -10.75 -1.75
C LYS A 766 -34.13 -9.52 -2.64
N SER A 767 -33.97 -8.34 -2.04
CA SER A 767 -33.75 -7.10 -2.79
C SER A 767 -32.28 -6.83 -3.12
N SER A 768 -31.34 -7.63 -2.61
CA SER A 768 -29.90 -7.44 -2.85
C SER A 768 -29.34 -8.51 -3.78
N ALA A 769 -28.87 -8.07 -4.96
CA ALA A 769 -28.33 -9.00 -5.97
C ALA A 769 -27.18 -9.87 -5.44
N VAL A 770 -26.22 -9.29 -4.72
CA VAL A 770 -25.06 -10.03 -4.17
C VAL A 770 -25.44 -11.08 -3.13
N HIS A 771 -26.45 -10.79 -2.29
CA HIS A 771 -26.91 -11.73 -1.28
C HIS A 771 -27.70 -12.87 -1.92
N VAL A 772 -28.53 -12.57 -2.92
CA VAL A 772 -29.23 -13.59 -3.70
C VAL A 772 -28.22 -14.49 -4.40
N GLN A 773 -27.19 -13.94 -5.05
CA GLN A 773 -26.13 -14.70 -5.70
C GLN A 773 -25.39 -15.64 -4.73
N ALA A 774 -25.09 -15.16 -3.51
CA ALA A 774 -24.49 -15.97 -2.46
C ALA A 774 -25.41 -17.13 -2.03
N ALA A 775 -26.69 -16.86 -1.79
CA ALA A 775 -27.66 -17.89 -1.43
C ALA A 775 -27.85 -18.94 -2.54
N LEU A 776 -27.90 -18.50 -3.81
CA LEU A 776 -27.98 -19.42 -4.95
C LEU A 776 -26.71 -20.29 -5.07
N SER A 777 -25.54 -19.75 -4.78
CA SER A 777 -24.28 -20.50 -4.75
C SER A 777 -24.30 -21.57 -3.66
N VAL A 778 -24.86 -21.26 -2.49
CA VAL A 778 -25.03 -22.24 -1.40
C VAL A 778 -26.07 -23.28 -1.79
N ARG A 779 -27.21 -22.88 -2.38
CA ARG A 779 -28.26 -23.85 -2.84
C ARG A 779 -27.68 -24.83 -3.88
N GLN A 780 -26.94 -24.34 -4.85
CA GLN A 780 -26.27 -25.15 -5.86
C GLN A 780 -25.22 -26.12 -5.23
N LEU A 781 -24.49 -25.62 -4.20
CA LEU A 781 -23.55 -26.45 -3.45
C LEU A 781 -24.22 -27.59 -2.71
N LEU A 782 -25.41 -27.37 -2.12
CA LEU A 782 -26.16 -28.36 -1.32
C LEU A 782 -26.96 -29.33 -2.19
N ALA A 783 -27.59 -28.83 -3.24
CA ALA A 783 -28.45 -29.57 -4.14
C ALA A 783 -28.07 -29.29 -5.61
N PRO A 784 -27.07 -29.98 -6.19
CA PRO A 784 -26.62 -29.78 -7.56
C PRO A 784 -27.74 -29.90 -8.60
N ASP A 785 -28.76 -30.72 -8.35
CA ASP A 785 -29.92 -30.89 -9.24
C ASP A 785 -30.80 -29.63 -9.34
N SER A 786 -30.67 -28.68 -8.40
CA SER A 786 -31.36 -27.39 -8.44
C SER A 786 -30.76 -26.39 -9.42
N LYS A 787 -29.67 -26.73 -10.12
CA LYS A 787 -28.93 -25.83 -11.02
C LYS A 787 -29.82 -25.08 -12.03
N PRO A 788 -30.75 -25.70 -12.76
CA PRO A 788 -31.59 -24.97 -13.73
C PRO A 788 -32.45 -23.89 -13.06
N GLN A 789 -32.91 -24.15 -11.84
CA GLN A 789 -33.67 -23.17 -11.06
C GLN A 789 -32.76 -22.04 -10.59
N CYS A 790 -31.57 -22.37 -10.07
CA CYS A 790 -30.58 -21.35 -9.67
C CYS A 790 -30.18 -20.44 -10.83
N GLU A 791 -29.96 -20.99 -12.02
CA GLU A 791 -29.67 -20.23 -13.25
C GLU A 791 -30.82 -19.25 -13.60
N LYS A 792 -32.06 -19.68 -13.52
CA LYS A 792 -33.23 -18.83 -13.78
C LYS A 792 -33.36 -17.71 -12.74
N GLU A 793 -33.19 -18.02 -11.46
CA GLU A 793 -33.24 -17.04 -10.39
C GLU A 793 -32.06 -16.05 -10.50
N LEU A 794 -30.87 -16.51 -10.89
CA LEU A 794 -29.71 -15.67 -11.11
C LEU A 794 -29.93 -14.64 -12.23
N ILE A 795 -30.60 -15.03 -13.32
CA ILE A 795 -30.97 -14.09 -14.41
C ILE A 795 -31.87 -12.97 -13.86
N SER A 796 -32.80 -13.29 -12.97
CA SER A 796 -33.71 -12.29 -12.39
C SER A 796 -32.99 -11.30 -11.45
N THR A 797 -31.78 -11.61 -10.93
CA THR A 797 -31.01 -10.68 -10.09
C THR A 797 -30.56 -9.43 -10.85
N VAL A 798 -30.43 -9.53 -12.16
CA VAL A 798 -30.06 -8.41 -13.05
C VAL A 798 -31.08 -7.26 -12.99
N ASP A 799 -32.36 -7.58 -12.78
CA ASP A 799 -33.46 -6.62 -12.76
C ASP A 799 -33.66 -5.94 -11.41
N LEU A 800 -32.95 -6.38 -10.35
CA LEU A 800 -33.05 -5.77 -9.03
C LEU A 800 -32.50 -4.33 -9.07
N GLU A 801 -33.18 -3.39 -8.45
CA GLU A 801 -32.76 -1.98 -8.41
C GLU A 801 -31.37 -1.82 -7.84
N THR A 802 -31.03 -2.62 -6.84
CA THR A 802 -29.72 -2.60 -6.14
C THR A 802 -28.59 -3.22 -6.96
N ALA A 803 -28.89 -3.94 -8.05
CA ALA A 803 -27.87 -4.62 -8.84
C ALA A 803 -26.94 -3.61 -9.52
N SER A 804 -25.66 -3.72 -9.24
CA SER A 804 -24.59 -2.97 -9.90
C SER A 804 -24.05 -3.71 -11.13
N LEU A 805 -23.27 -3.03 -11.94
CA LEU A 805 -22.56 -3.66 -13.06
C LEU A 805 -21.59 -4.75 -12.57
N GLU A 806 -20.90 -4.48 -11.45
CA GLU A 806 -20.00 -5.44 -10.83
C GLU A 806 -20.73 -6.71 -10.40
N ASP A 807 -21.93 -6.57 -9.84
CA ASP A 807 -22.76 -7.73 -9.44
C ASP A 807 -23.21 -8.54 -10.65
N ALA A 808 -23.58 -7.85 -11.75
CA ALA A 808 -23.94 -8.53 -12.98
C ALA A 808 -22.75 -9.28 -13.62
N ILE A 809 -21.55 -8.73 -13.57
CA ILE A 809 -20.33 -9.42 -14.01
C ILE A 809 -20.02 -10.61 -13.09
N ALA A 810 -20.19 -10.46 -11.77
CA ALA A 810 -20.01 -11.55 -10.81
C ALA A 810 -21.01 -12.69 -11.07
N GLY A 811 -22.27 -12.38 -11.38
CA GLY A 811 -23.28 -13.37 -11.77
C GLY A 811 -22.91 -14.14 -13.05
N LEU A 812 -22.31 -13.48 -14.03
CA LEU A 812 -21.82 -14.15 -15.24
C LEU A 812 -20.67 -15.13 -14.89
N HIS A 813 -19.76 -14.73 -14.00
CA HIS A 813 -18.70 -15.63 -13.50
C HIS A 813 -19.26 -16.83 -12.73
N LEU A 814 -20.33 -16.66 -11.96
CA LEU A 814 -21.00 -17.80 -11.29
C LEU A 814 -21.53 -18.83 -12.31
N LEU A 815 -22.09 -18.39 -13.44
CA LEU A 815 -22.48 -19.30 -14.51
C LEU A 815 -21.30 -20.03 -15.14
N ASP A 816 -20.12 -19.40 -15.20
CA ASP A 816 -18.88 -20.04 -15.63
C ASP A 816 -18.44 -21.09 -14.61
N ASP A 817 -18.44 -20.77 -13.32
CA ASP A 817 -18.06 -21.68 -12.22
C ASP A 817 -19.01 -22.87 -12.11
N TRP A 818 -20.29 -22.69 -12.38
CA TRP A 818 -21.29 -23.75 -12.41
C TRP A 818 -21.25 -24.58 -13.71
N HIS A 819 -20.36 -24.25 -14.66
CA HIS A 819 -20.31 -24.89 -15.99
C HIS A 819 -21.71 -24.89 -16.68
N SER A 820 -22.38 -23.73 -16.64
CA SER A 820 -23.71 -23.54 -17.21
C SER A 820 -23.71 -23.63 -18.74
N SER A 821 -24.84 -23.99 -19.33
CA SER A 821 -24.98 -24.10 -20.76
C SER A 821 -24.76 -22.73 -21.47
N GLN A 822 -24.41 -22.75 -22.76
CA GLN A 822 -24.28 -21.54 -23.56
C GLN A 822 -25.62 -20.78 -23.68
N GLU A 823 -26.73 -21.50 -23.64
CA GLU A 823 -28.08 -20.94 -23.69
C GLU A 823 -28.39 -20.16 -22.41
N ALA A 824 -28.06 -20.70 -21.23
CA ALA A 824 -28.22 -20.00 -19.95
C ALA A 824 -27.36 -18.75 -19.89
N LYS A 825 -26.09 -18.82 -20.33
CA LYS A 825 -25.18 -17.66 -20.41
C LYS A 825 -25.69 -16.60 -21.40
N ALA A 826 -26.15 -17.01 -22.57
CA ALA A 826 -26.71 -16.10 -23.57
C ALA A 826 -27.98 -15.41 -23.04
N ALA A 827 -28.85 -16.11 -22.34
CA ALA A 827 -30.04 -15.55 -21.71
C ALA A 827 -29.65 -14.50 -20.65
N TYR A 828 -28.66 -14.80 -19.80
CA TYR A 828 -28.12 -13.88 -18.80
C TYR A 828 -27.54 -12.62 -19.46
N ILE A 829 -26.67 -12.79 -20.45
CA ILE A 829 -26.05 -11.69 -21.21
C ILE A 829 -27.11 -10.82 -21.85
N SER A 830 -28.12 -11.44 -22.49
CA SER A 830 -29.21 -10.70 -23.12
C SER A 830 -30.03 -9.87 -22.13
N GLN A 831 -30.22 -10.36 -20.89
CA GLN A 831 -30.89 -9.60 -19.84
C GLN A 831 -30.01 -8.45 -19.33
N ALA A 832 -28.72 -8.70 -19.08
CA ALA A 832 -27.77 -7.70 -18.63
C ALA A 832 -27.55 -6.57 -19.66
N GLN A 833 -27.56 -6.90 -20.96
CA GLN A 833 -27.44 -5.91 -22.04
C GLN A 833 -28.58 -4.89 -22.04
N LYS A 834 -29.79 -5.26 -21.61
CA LYS A 834 -30.92 -4.32 -21.56
C LYS A 834 -30.64 -3.16 -20.59
N ARG A 835 -29.93 -3.44 -19.51
CA ARG A 835 -29.62 -2.46 -18.46
C ARG A 835 -28.24 -1.80 -18.65
N TRP A 836 -27.25 -2.54 -19.12
CA TRP A 836 -25.87 -2.06 -19.33
C TRP A 836 -25.51 -2.19 -20.82
N THR A 837 -26.17 -1.43 -21.67
CA THR A 837 -26.04 -1.48 -23.13
C THR A 837 -24.63 -1.26 -23.64
N GLU A 838 -23.84 -0.45 -22.94
CA GLU A 838 -22.48 -0.07 -23.32
C GLU A 838 -21.38 -0.93 -22.67
N ALA A 839 -21.73 -1.81 -21.73
CA ALA A 839 -20.76 -2.61 -21.01
C ALA A 839 -20.11 -3.69 -21.91
N SER A 840 -18.79 -3.63 -22.06
CA SER A 840 -18.04 -4.56 -22.93
C SER A 840 -18.14 -6.02 -22.50
N ALA A 841 -18.37 -6.29 -21.20
CA ALA A 841 -18.53 -7.65 -20.68
C ALA A 841 -19.74 -8.41 -21.24
N PHE A 842 -20.77 -7.68 -21.70
CA PHE A 842 -22.01 -8.26 -22.25
C PHE A 842 -22.14 -8.08 -23.76
N GLN A 843 -21.20 -7.44 -24.42
CA GLN A 843 -21.22 -7.32 -25.89
C GLN A 843 -20.67 -8.59 -26.55
N PRO A 844 -21.16 -8.97 -27.72
CA PRO A 844 -20.59 -10.09 -28.46
C PRO A 844 -19.11 -9.80 -28.71
N THR A 845 -18.25 -10.76 -28.35
CA THR A 845 -16.83 -10.66 -28.58
C THR A 845 -16.60 -10.45 -30.08
N GLN A 846 -16.24 -9.26 -30.53
CA GLN A 846 -15.74 -9.05 -31.87
C GLN A 846 -14.44 -9.89 -31.99
N ILE A 847 -14.53 -10.98 -32.69
CA ILE A 847 -13.36 -11.80 -33.06
C ILE A 847 -12.49 -10.93 -33.94
N GLN A 848 -11.42 -10.36 -33.33
CA GLN A 848 -10.32 -9.77 -34.09
C GLN A 848 -9.29 -10.83 -34.47
#